data_7ab3598e16c02667731aabd047e823ee
#
_entry.id   7ab3598e16c02667731aabd047e823ee
#
_cell.length_a   1.000
_cell.length_b   1.000
_cell.length_c   1.000
_cell.angle_alpha   90.00
_cell.angle_beta   90.00
_cell.angle_gamma   90.00
#
_symmetry.space_group_name_H-M   'P 1'
#
loop_
_entity.id
_entity.type
_entity.pdbx_description
1 polymer ?
#
loop_
_entity_poly.entity_id
_entity_poly.type
_entity_poly.pdbx_seq_one_letter_code
_entity_poly.pdbx_strand_id
1 'polypeptide(L)'
;MKHLLHFSFALFAFVGGLHAQPTDKEMPKSFDQVRTGIAMGKLDTVKYESKTVGSTRKALIYMPPNFNKKTKYPVLYLLHGIGGDEKEWLKGGNPQVILDNLYADGKLAPMIVVMPNGRAMKDDRAVGNIFDKDKVEAFATFEKDLLNDLIPFVEKKYPTLTDRENRAIAGLSMGGGQSLNFGLGNLDKFAWVGGFSSAPNTKTPQELVPNPEEAKQKLKLLWISCGDADGLITFSKRTHDYLYQNSVPHIYYLEAGGHDFKVWKNGLFMFSQFLFKPVDTASFPSYSVLGTPAATNIRNGKYPQILPDNRVVFKVKAPQAQKVQIDLGKKYDMVKDTAGFWNVTTDVISRGFHYYSLIIDGVALADPASESFYGMGRMASGIEIPYEGSGFYTLKDVPHGDIRIKKYFSKASNAWREMYVYAPPGYDKSSEKYPVMYLLHGGGEDQRGWATQGRTDVILDNLIAENKAKPMLIVMVDGSFYGNGGGVAGFGMQQLNQFENELKNAVIPFVEANFRTLTDAKNRALAGLSMGGLQTLHAGVRNSDLFGYLGVFSSGWWANNTKLSDPQYEFMQANKDKINANIKQFWISQGGKEDIAHANCQIMMKKFDDMGIKYQYSEYAGGHTWPVWRHDLFGFSQLLFK
;
A
#
# COMPACT_ATOMS: atom_id res chain seq x y z
N MET A 1 42.42 -21.68 -50.05
CA MET A 1 41.05 -22.22 -49.89
C MET A 1 40.38 -21.47 -48.75
N LYS A 2 39.46 -20.58 -49.09
CA LYS A 2 38.72 -19.73 -48.12
C LYS A 2 37.39 -20.40 -47.82
N HIS A 3 37.15 -20.78 -46.57
CA HIS A 3 35.84 -21.25 -46.13
C HIS A 3 35.04 -20.03 -45.58
N LEU A 4 34.00 -19.62 -46.31
CA LEU A 4 32.96 -18.71 -45.85
C LEU A 4 32.01 -19.50 -44.93
N LEU A 5 31.92 -19.09 -43.66
CA LEU A 5 30.80 -19.49 -42.77
C LEU A 5 29.65 -18.52 -42.98
N HIS A 6 28.52 -19.02 -43.44
CA HIS A 6 27.24 -18.30 -43.46
C HIS A 6 26.60 -18.41 -42.08
N PHE A 7 26.49 -17.29 -41.38
CA PHE A 7 25.63 -17.16 -40.20
C PHE A 7 24.23 -16.76 -40.66
N SER A 8 23.28 -17.70 -40.57
CA SER A 8 21.86 -17.40 -40.73
C SER A 8 21.33 -16.77 -39.44
N PHE A 9 21.01 -15.47 -39.46
CA PHE A 9 20.25 -14.80 -38.40
C PHE A 9 18.79 -15.21 -38.54
N ALA A 10 18.31 -16.06 -37.64
CA ALA A 10 16.88 -16.31 -37.44
C ALA A 10 16.29 -15.11 -36.68
N LEU A 11 15.52 -14.28 -37.38
CA LEU A 11 14.73 -13.20 -36.79
C LEU A 11 13.54 -13.81 -36.05
N PHE A 12 13.65 -14.01 -34.74
CA PHE A 12 12.50 -14.28 -33.89
C PHE A 12 11.68 -13.01 -33.76
N ALA A 13 10.60 -12.91 -34.53
CA ALA A 13 9.58 -11.91 -34.31
C ALA A 13 8.86 -12.23 -32.98
N PHE A 14 9.20 -11.53 -31.93
CA PHE A 14 8.39 -11.49 -30.71
C PHE A 14 7.07 -10.82 -31.05
N VAL A 15 6.04 -11.61 -31.34
CA VAL A 15 4.66 -11.13 -31.31
C VAL A 15 4.30 -10.96 -29.82
N GLY A 16 4.61 -9.81 -29.28
CA GLY A 16 4.12 -9.39 -27.97
C GLY A 16 2.60 -9.28 -28.06
N GLY A 17 1.89 -10.27 -27.52
CA GLY A 17 0.44 -10.18 -27.35
C GLY A 17 0.12 -8.95 -26.52
N LEU A 18 -0.56 -7.97 -27.12
CA LEU A 18 -1.15 -6.83 -26.40
C LEU A 18 -2.17 -7.36 -25.40
N HIS A 19 -1.78 -7.48 -24.15
CA HIS A 19 -2.70 -7.79 -23.06
C HIS A 19 -3.60 -6.58 -22.84
N ALA A 20 -4.92 -6.79 -22.86
CA ALA A 20 -5.88 -5.74 -22.65
C ALA A 20 -5.87 -5.32 -21.19
N GLN A 21 -5.18 -4.24 -20.88
CA GLN A 21 -5.39 -3.47 -19.66
C GLN A 21 -6.17 -2.19 -20.04
N PRO A 22 -7.13 -1.72 -19.20
CA PRO A 22 -7.68 -0.40 -19.41
C PRO A 22 -6.55 0.61 -19.33
N THR A 23 -6.37 1.37 -20.37
CA THR A 23 -5.38 2.45 -20.42
C THR A 23 -5.77 3.63 -19.53
N ASP A 24 -7.07 3.74 -19.19
CA ASP A 24 -7.60 4.81 -18.37
C ASP A 24 -7.82 4.31 -16.93
N LYS A 25 -7.12 4.89 -15.99
CA LYS A 25 -7.33 4.66 -14.55
C LYS A 25 -8.60 5.34 -14.02
N GLU A 26 -9.11 6.34 -14.75
CA GLU A 26 -10.32 7.11 -14.44
C GLU A 26 -11.17 7.27 -15.71
N MET A 27 -12.50 7.26 -15.54
CA MET A 27 -13.41 7.48 -16.65
C MET A 27 -13.29 8.93 -17.15
N PRO A 28 -13.14 9.17 -18.46
CA PRO A 28 -13.24 10.52 -19.02
C PRO A 28 -14.58 11.15 -18.64
N LYS A 29 -14.61 12.44 -18.31
CA LYS A 29 -15.86 13.16 -17.93
C LYS A 29 -17.00 13.05 -18.95
N SER A 30 -16.69 12.73 -20.21
CA SER A 30 -17.65 12.60 -21.34
C SER A 30 -17.87 11.16 -21.80
N PHE A 31 -17.47 10.15 -21.03
CA PHE A 31 -17.52 8.75 -21.46
C PHE A 31 -18.94 8.27 -21.83
N ASP A 32 -19.97 8.84 -21.21
CA ASP A 32 -21.40 8.54 -21.39
C ASP A 32 -22.16 9.62 -22.16
N GLN A 33 -21.45 10.54 -22.86
CA GLN A 33 -22.04 11.59 -23.69
C GLN A 33 -21.95 11.22 -25.18
N VAL A 34 -22.98 11.55 -25.92
CA VAL A 34 -23.07 11.30 -27.37
C VAL A 34 -21.96 12.07 -28.08
N ARG A 35 -21.12 11.35 -28.83
CA ARG A 35 -20.06 11.92 -29.67
C ARG A 35 -20.53 12.02 -31.11
N THR A 36 -20.31 13.16 -31.76
CA THR A 36 -20.59 13.34 -33.19
C THR A 36 -19.44 12.79 -34.03
N GLY A 37 -19.77 12.33 -35.25
CA GLY A 37 -18.77 11.86 -36.21
C GLY A 37 -18.22 10.45 -35.96
N ILE A 38 -18.79 9.70 -35.03
CA ILE A 38 -18.45 8.28 -34.81
C ILE A 38 -19.54 7.37 -35.40
N ALA A 39 -19.16 6.14 -35.77
CA ALA A 39 -20.11 5.12 -36.15
C ALA A 39 -20.91 4.67 -34.91
N MET A 40 -22.22 4.58 -35.05
CA MET A 40 -23.16 4.23 -33.97
C MET A 40 -23.68 2.80 -34.14
N GLY A 41 -23.82 2.09 -33.03
CA GLY A 41 -24.50 0.81 -32.97
C GLY A 41 -26.03 0.95 -33.14
N LYS A 42 -26.71 -0.18 -33.31
CA LYS A 42 -28.17 -0.23 -33.50
C LYS A 42 -28.82 -0.97 -32.31
N LEU A 43 -29.95 -0.43 -31.86
CA LEU A 43 -30.82 -1.10 -30.90
C LEU A 43 -32.04 -1.72 -31.60
N ASP A 44 -32.34 -2.97 -31.30
CA ASP A 44 -33.49 -3.70 -31.73
C ASP A 44 -34.31 -4.19 -30.52
N THR A 45 -35.63 -4.21 -30.65
CA THR A 45 -36.53 -4.79 -29.65
C THR A 45 -37.04 -6.11 -30.19
N VAL A 46 -36.75 -7.19 -29.50
CA VAL A 46 -37.18 -8.53 -29.90
C VAL A 46 -38.20 -9.10 -28.93
N LYS A 47 -39.03 -9.99 -29.49
CA LYS A 47 -39.93 -10.85 -28.72
C LYS A 47 -39.50 -12.29 -28.92
N TYR A 48 -39.53 -13.07 -27.85
CA TYR A 48 -39.23 -14.51 -27.84
C TYR A 48 -40.25 -15.27 -27.02
N GLU A 49 -40.53 -16.48 -27.40
CA GLU A 49 -41.42 -17.38 -26.65
C GLU A 49 -40.65 -18.06 -25.53
N SER A 50 -41.01 -17.74 -24.30
CA SER A 50 -40.47 -18.39 -23.13
C SER A 50 -41.33 -19.59 -22.76
N LYS A 51 -40.79 -20.78 -22.92
CA LYS A 51 -41.43 -22.01 -22.45
C LYS A 51 -41.41 -22.09 -20.93
N THR A 52 -40.37 -21.56 -20.32
CA THR A 52 -40.19 -21.50 -18.87
C THR A 52 -41.30 -20.70 -18.21
N VAL A 53 -41.69 -19.56 -18.78
CA VAL A 53 -42.76 -18.69 -18.23
C VAL A 53 -44.13 -18.99 -18.82
N GLY A 54 -44.17 -19.59 -20.01
CA GLY A 54 -45.41 -19.82 -20.75
C GLY A 54 -46.02 -18.54 -21.32
N SER A 55 -45.15 -17.59 -21.77
CA SER A 55 -45.58 -16.33 -22.38
C SER A 55 -44.51 -15.77 -23.30
N THR A 56 -44.94 -14.86 -24.21
CA THR A 56 -44.00 -14.08 -25.02
C THR A 56 -43.33 -13.02 -24.20
N ARG A 57 -41.99 -13.01 -24.16
CA ARG A 57 -41.17 -12.06 -23.43
C ARG A 57 -40.38 -11.14 -24.34
N LYS A 58 -39.80 -10.06 -23.80
CA LYS A 58 -39.08 -9.04 -24.56
C LYS A 58 -37.62 -8.95 -24.11
N ALA A 59 -36.76 -8.61 -25.08
CA ALA A 59 -35.38 -8.19 -24.80
C ALA A 59 -34.97 -7.07 -25.76
N LEU A 60 -34.04 -6.24 -25.37
CA LEU A 60 -33.35 -5.29 -26.23
C LEU A 60 -32.03 -5.88 -26.68
N ILE A 61 -31.70 -5.67 -27.96
CA ILE A 61 -30.45 -6.15 -28.56
C ILE A 61 -29.69 -4.95 -29.10
N TYR A 62 -28.52 -4.71 -28.54
CA TYR A 62 -27.55 -3.78 -29.12
C TYR A 62 -26.65 -4.56 -30.09
N MET A 63 -26.49 -4.04 -31.28
CA MET A 63 -25.56 -4.50 -32.29
C MET A 63 -24.46 -3.46 -32.48
N PRO A 64 -23.18 -3.85 -32.52
CA PRO A 64 -22.08 -2.90 -32.58
C PRO A 64 -22.09 -2.06 -33.86
N PRO A 65 -21.37 -0.91 -33.87
CA PRO A 65 -21.14 -0.16 -35.10
C PRO A 65 -20.59 -1.06 -36.20
N ASN A 66 -21.02 -0.80 -37.45
CA ASN A 66 -20.66 -1.58 -38.64
C ASN A 66 -21.05 -3.08 -38.55
N PHE A 67 -22.11 -3.40 -37.81
CA PHE A 67 -22.63 -4.76 -37.69
C PHE A 67 -22.83 -5.43 -39.05
N ASN A 68 -22.27 -6.65 -39.20
CA ASN A 68 -22.35 -7.43 -40.42
C ASN A 68 -22.90 -8.84 -40.11
N LYS A 69 -24.01 -9.22 -40.77
CA LYS A 69 -24.65 -10.53 -40.58
C LYS A 69 -23.77 -11.73 -40.96
N LYS A 70 -22.71 -11.51 -41.75
CA LYS A 70 -21.76 -12.57 -42.14
C LYS A 70 -20.62 -12.77 -41.09
N THR A 71 -20.47 -11.85 -40.13
CA THR A 71 -19.47 -11.94 -39.06
C THR A 71 -20.15 -12.43 -37.80
N LYS A 72 -19.55 -13.39 -37.11
CA LYS A 72 -20.04 -13.86 -35.80
C LYS A 72 -19.46 -13.01 -34.68
N TYR A 73 -20.28 -12.72 -33.68
CA TYR A 73 -19.95 -11.85 -32.55
C TYR A 73 -20.06 -12.57 -31.20
N PRO A 74 -19.21 -12.29 -30.22
CA PRO A 74 -19.45 -12.67 -28.84
C PRO A 74 -20.64 -11.90 -28.26
N VAL A 75 -21.21 -12.41 -27.15
CA VAL A 75 -22.46 -11.89 -26.58
C VAL A 75 -22.28 -11.57 -25.08
N LEU A 76 -22.70 -10.36 -24.70
CA LEU A 76 -22.89 -9.95 -23.32
C LEU A 76 -24.39 -9.94 -22.98
N TYR A 77 -24.81 -10.67 -21.96
CA TYR A 77 -26.13 -10.57 -21.33
C TYR A 77 -26.04 -9.58 -20.17
N LEU A 78 -26.72 -8.41 -20.29
CA LEU A 78 -26.64 -7.29 -19.34
C LEU A 78 -27.95 -7.12 -18.59
N LEU A 79 -27.97 -7.48 -17.29
CA LEU A 79 -29.18 -7.64 -16.47
C LEU A 79 -29.50 -6.39 -15.65
N HIS A 80 -30.78 -6.11 -15.48
CA HIS A 80 -31.32 -4.96 -14.73
C HIS A 80 -31.57 -5.26 -13.25
N GLY A 81 -31.90 -4.22 -12.46
CA GLY A 81 -32.22 -4.31 -11.04
C GLY A 81 -33.70 -4.63 -10.73
N ILE A 82 -34.05 -4.65 -9.44
CA ILE A 82 -35.40 -5.05 -8.96
C ILE A 82 -36.50 -4.10 -9.45
N GLY A 83 -36.20 -2.80 -9.60
CA GLY A 83 -37.15 -1.77 -10.03
C GLY A 83 -37.30 -1.64 -11.55
N GLY A 84 -36.54 -2.43 -12.32
CA GLY A 84 -36.42 -2.27 -13.75
C GLY A 84 -37.11 -3.30 -14.63
N ASP A 85 -36.89 -3.15 -15.90
CA ASP A 85 -37.23 -4.05 -16.98
C ASP A 85 -36.16 -4.02 -18.09
N GLU A 86 -36.38 -4.61 -19.25
CA GLU A 86 -35.44 -4.62 -20.37
C GLU A 86 -34.93 -3.24 -20.80
N LYS A 87 -35.59 -2.15 -20.37
CA LYS A 87 -35.24 -0.77 -20.71
C LYS A 87 -34.49 -0.01 -19.61
N GLU A 88 -34.29 -0.60 -18.44
CA GLU A 88 -33.68 0.12 -17.29
C GLU A 88 -32.30 0.64 -17.64
N TRP A 89 -31.45 -0.18 -18.23
CA TRP A 89 -30.11 0.25 -18.67
C TRP A 89 -30.17 1.41 -19.68
N LEU A 90 -31.11 1.40 -20.60
CA LEU A 90 -31.28 2.53 -21.56
C LEU A 90 -31.66 3.82 -20.85
N LYS A 91 -32.59 3.74 -19.87
CA LYS A 91 -33.12 4.91 -19.18
C LYS A 91 -32.11 5.57 -18.25
N GLY A 92 -31.32 4.77 -17.53
CA GLY A 92 -30.39 5.26 -16.51
C GLY A 92 -28.92 5.17 -16.89
N GLY A 93 -28.53 4.21 -17.75
CA GLY A 93 -27.14 3.81 -17.97
C GLY A 93 -26.52 4.25 -19.29
N ASN A 94 -27.32 4.67 -20.28
CA ASN A 94 -26.84 5.01 -21.63
C ASN A 94 -25.86 3.97 -22.24
N PRO A 95 -26.11 2.65 -22.14
CA PRO A 95 -25.13 1.63 -22.51
C PRO A 95 -24.71 1.73 -23.99
N GLN A 96 -25.61 2.10 -24.88
CA GLN A 96 -25.31 2.30 -26.31
C GLN A 96 -24.22 3.36 -26.48
N VAL A 97 -24.38 4.52 -25.85
CA VAL A 97 -23.42 5.64 -25.94
C VAL A 97 -22.05 5.25 -25.39
N ILE A 98 -22.03 4.58 -24.23
CA ILE A 98 -20.78 4.11 -23.61
C ILE A 98 -20.05 3.13 -24.53
N LEU A 99 -20.77 2.15 -25.08
CA LEU A 99 -20.19 1.13 -25.95
C LEU A 99 -19.74 1.70 -27.31
N ASP A 100 -20.52 2.61 -27.91
CA ASP A 100 -20.17 3.29 -29.17
C ASP A 100 -18.88 4.14 -28.99
N ASN A 101 -18.77 4.88 -27.88
CA ASN A 101 -17.58 5.66 -27.56
C ASN A 101 -16.35 4.77 -27.36
N LEU A 102 -16.47 3.69 -26.59
CA LEU A 102 -15.39 2.71 -26.39
C LEU A 102 -14.98 2.02 -27.69
N TYR A 103 -15.96 1.71 -28.56
CA TYR A 103 -15.69 1.12 -29.86
C TYR A 103 -14.92 2.07 -30.78
N ALA A 104 -15.34 3.34 -30.84
CA ALA A 104 -14.66 4.38 -31.62
C ALA A 104 -13.21 4.62 -31.14
N ASP A 105 -12.96 4.47 -29.84
CA ASP A 105 -11.62 4.59 -29.24
C ASP A 105 -10.76 3.31 -29.38
N GLY A 106 -11.27 2.25 -30.05
CA GLY A 106 -10.57 0.96 -30.19
C GLY A 106 -10.42 0.18 -28.88
N LYS A 107 -11.15 0.58 -27.82
CA LYS A 107 -11.07 0.00 -26.48
C LYS A 107 -12.03 -1.17 -26.25
N LEU A 108 -12.99 -1.40 -27.16
CA LEU A 108 -14.01 -2.43 -27.07
C LEU A 108 -13.87 -3.46 -28.18
N ALA A 109 -13.96 -4.76 -27.85
CA ALA A 109 -14.14 -5.81 -28.83
C ALA A 109 -15.59 -5.73 -29.39
N PRO A 110 -15.80 -5.85 -30.72
CA PRO A 110 -17.14 -5.85 -31.27
C PRO A 110 -17.97 -6.99 -30.66
N MET A 111 -19.12 -6.66 -30.05
CA MET A 111 -19.99 -7.64 -29.40
C MET A 111 -21.47 -7.27 -29.52
N ILE A 112 -22.33 -8.26 -29.45
CA ILE A 112 -23.79 -8.08 -29.29
C ILE A 112 -24.07 -7.97 -27.79
N VAL A 113 -24.92 -7.01 -27.37
CA VAL A 113 -25.39 -6.93 -25.99
C VAL A 113 -26.88 -7.18 -25.90
N VAL A 114 -27.28 -8.14 -25.09
CA VAL A 114 -28.67 -8.54 -24.85
C VAL A 114 -29.09 -8.01 -23.48
N MET A 115 -30.09 -7.15 -23.47
CA MET A 115 -30.69 -6.60 -22.24
C MET A 115 -32.10 -7.20 -22.08
N PRO A 116 -32.25 -8.32 -21.36
CA PRO A 116 -33.55 -8.95 -21.13
C PRO A 116 -34.28 -8.35 -19.95
N ASN A 117 -35.53 -8.76 -19.75
CA ASN A 117 -36.19 -8.60 -18.46
C ASN A 117 -35.82 -9.79 -17.56
N GLY A 118 -35.07 -9.52 -16.46
CA GLY A 118 -34.61 -10.53 -15.51
C GLY A 118 -35.66 -11.05 -14.54
N ARG A 119 -36.94 -10.55 -14.62
CA ARG A 119 -38.07 -11.04 -13.83
C ARG A 119 -38.88 -12.04 -14.65
N ALA A 120 -38.61 -13.33 -14.53
CA ALA A 120 -39.23 -14.40 -15.33
C ALA A 120 -40.56 -14.86 -14.74
N MET A 121 -41.61 -14.09 -15.03
CA MET A 121 -43.00 -14.36 -14.67
C MET A 121 -43.93 -13.75 -15.72
N LYS A 122 -45.24 -14.13 -15.75
CA LYS A 122 -46.19 -13.62 -16.76
C LYS A 122 -46.40 -12.11 -16.67
N ASP A 123 -46.58 -11.60 -15.42
CA ASP A 123 -46.60 -10.17 -15.13
C ASP A 123 -45.19 -9.70 -14.75
N ASP A 124 -44.33 -9.53 -15.74
CA ASP A 124 -42.94 -9.22 -15.58
C ASP A 124 -42.62 -7.73 -15.40
N ARG A 125 -43.64 -6.88 -15.21
CA ARG A 125 -43.47 -5.43 -15.00
C ARG A 125 -43.24 -5.07 -13.54
N ALA A 126 -42.44 -4.03 -13.30
CA ALA A 126 -42.16 -3.48 -11.97
C ALA A 126 -43.33 -2.58 -11.50
N VAL A 127 -44.52 -3.17 -11.28
CA VAL A 127 -45.74 -2.46 -10.87
C VAL A 127 -46.19 -3.01 -9.52
N GLY A 128 -46.78 -2.16 -8.67
CA GLY A 128 -47.18 -2.52 -7.31
C GLY A 128 -45.98 -2.70 -6.37
N ASN A 129 -46.10 -3.58 -5.38
CA ASN A 129 -44.98 -3.86 -4.49
C ASN A 129 -43.97 -4.79 -5.15
N ILE A 130 -42.84 -4.24 -5.59
CA ILE A 130 -41.79 -4.98 -6.30
C ILE A 130 -41.04 -5.98 -5.39
N PHE A 131 -41.24 -5.91 -4.07
CA PHE A 131 -40.66 -6.82 -3.08
C PHE A 131 -41.57 -7.99 -2.70
N ASP A 132 -42.72 -8.13 -3.36
CA ASP A 132 -43.57 -9.31 -3.16
C ASP A 132 -42.78 -10.58 -3.49
N LYS A 133 -43.04 -11.63 -2.71
CA LYS A 133 -42.24 -12.86 -2.73
C LYS A 133 -42.16 -13.49 -4.13
N ASP A 134 -43.29 -13.58 -4.83
CA ASP A 134 -43.36 -14.12 -6.20
C ASP A 134 -42.55 -13.30 -7.21
N LYS A 135 -42.53 -11.98 -7.04
CA LYS A 135 -41.76 -11.05 -7.90
C LYS A 135 -40.26 -11.18 -7.65
N VAL A 136 -39.84 -11.39 -6.41
CA VAL A 136 -38.43 -11.63 -6.05
C VAL A 136 -38.00 -13.03 -6.54
N GLU A 137 -38.82 -14.06 -6.35
CA GLU A 137 -38.54 -15.43 -6.81
C GLU A 137 -38.45 -15.53 -8.33
N ALA A 138 -39.16 -14.67 -9.07
CA ALA A 138 -39.10 -14.60 -10.52
C ALA A 138 -37.68 -14.26 -11.04
N PHE A 139 -36.86 -13.56 -10.25
CA PHE A 139 -35.44 -13.32 -10.59
C PHE A 139 -34.61 -14.61 -10.56
N ALA A 140 -34.90 -15.54 -9.66
CA ALA A 140 -34.25 -16.87 -9.65
C ALA A 140 -34.74 -17.75 -10.80
N THR A 141 -36.04 -17.69 -11.12
CA THR A 141 -36.65 -18.42 -12.23
C THR A 141 -36.01 -18.04 -13.59
N PHE A 142 -35.49 -16.81 -13.71
CA PHE A 142 -34.86 -16.31 -14.92
C PHE A 142 -33.64 -17.13 -15.36
N GLU A 143 -32.95 -17.84 -14.47
CA GLU A 143 -31.85 -18.74 -14.89
C GLU A 143 -32.33 -19.76 -15.94
N LYS A 144 -33.48 -20.38 -15.72
CA LYS A 144 -34.06 -21.36 -16.66
C LYS A 144 -34.50 -20.70 -17.98
N ASP A 145 -35.14 -19.54 -17.88
CA ASP A 145 -35.55 -18.79 -19.07
C ASP A 145 -34.35 -18.32 -19.90
N LEU A 146 -33.29 -17.85 -19.25
CA LEU A 146 -32.05 -17.44 -19.89
C LEU A 146 -31.39 -18.60 -20.64
N LEU A 147 -31.19 -19.73 -19.97
CA LEU A 147 -30.44 -20.85 -20.51
C LEU A 147 -31.25 -21.65 -21.58
N ASN A 148 -32.54 -21.83 -21.36
CA ASN A 148 -33.36 -22.73 -22.19
C ASN A 148 -34.16 -22.02 -23.29
N ASP A 149 -34.46 -20.74 -23.11
CA ASP A 149 -35.32 -19.99 -24.04
C ASP A 149 -34.59 -18.82 -24.71
N LEU A 150 -33.98 -17.89 -23.93
CA LEU A 150 -33.40 -16.67 -24.48
C LEU A 150 -32.09 -16.90 -25.23
N ILE A 151 -31.11 -17.62 -24.63
CA ILE A 151 -29.83 -17.90 -25.31
C ILE A 151 -30.04 -18.63 -26.63
N PRO A 152 -30.82 -19.74 -26.71
CA PRO A 152 -31.10 -20.42 -27.96
C PRO A 152 -31.81 -19.51 -29.00
N PHE A 153 -32.72 -18.63 -28.56
CA PHE A 153 -33.37 -17.68 -29.43
C PHE A 153 -32.39 -16.69 -30.06
N VAL A 154 -31.47 -16.11 -29.22
CA VAL A 154 -30.47 -15.15 -29.70
C VAL A 154 -29.50 -15.81 -30.67
N GLU A 155 -29.02 -17.00 -30.36
CA GLU A 155 -28.10 -17.76 -31.23
C GLU A 155 -28.73 -18.17 -32.57
N LYS A 156 -30.03 -18.43 -32.61
CA LYS A 156 -30.76 -18.71 -33.86
C LYS A 156 -30.98 -17.46 -34.71
N LYS A 157 -31.21 -16.30 -34.06
CA LYS A 157 -31.63 -15.07 -34.76
C LYS A 157 -30.46 -14.18 -35.17
N TYR A 158 -29.36 -14.19 -34.42
CA TYR A 158 -28.20 -13.33 -34.63
C TYR A 158 -26.93 -14.13 -34.89
N PRO A 159 -25.97 -13.58 -35.64
CA PRO A 159 -24.69 -14.25 -35.91
C PRO A 159 -23.78 -14.22 -34.66
N THR A 160 -23.96 -15.18 -33.78
CA THR A 160 -23.23 -15.27 -32.52
C THR A 160 -22.19 -16.38 -32.53
N LEU A 161 -21.11 -16.17 -31.75
CA LEU A 161 -20.22 -17.23 -31.31
C LEU A 161 -20.89 -17.90 -30.11
N THR A 162 -20.95 -19.24 -30.09
CA THR A 162 -21.83 -19.97 -29.16
C THR A 162 -21.09 -20.68 -28.03
N ASP A 163 -19.76 -20.67 -28.05
CA ASP A 163 -18.94 -21.24 -26.99
C ASP A 163 -18.89 -20.35 -25.74
N ARG A 164 -18.48 -20.93 -24.61
CA ARG A 164 -18.43 -20.24 -23.33
C ARG A 164 -17.46 -19.05 -23.31
N GLU A 165 -16.38 -19.11 -24.07
CA GLU A 165 -15.36 -18.06 -24.10
C GLU A 165 -15.83 -16.81 -24.85
N ASN A 166 -16.90 -16.94 -25.60
CA ASN A 166 -17.58 -15.86 -26.32
C ASN A 166 -18.92 -15.45 -25.68
N ARG A 167 -19.18 -15.88 -24.43
CA ARG A 167 -20.40 -15.52 -23.71
C ARG A 167 -20.10 -14.92 -22.34
N ALA A 168 -20.61 -13.70 -22.13
CA ALA A 168 -20.50 -12.94 -20.90
C ALA A 168 -21.87 -12.70 -20.26
N ILE A 169 -21.90 -12.57 -18.95
CA ILE A 169 -23.07 -12.15 -18.19
C ILE A 169 -22.66 -11.10 -17.16
N ALA A 170 -23.40 -9.99 -17.09
CA ALA A 170 -23.18 -8.95 -16.08
C ALA A 170 -24.51 -8.27 -15.75
N GLY A 171 -24.57 -7.58 -14.60
CA GLY A 171 -25.77 -6.86 -14.23
C GLY A 171 -25.61 -6.02 -12.98
N LEU A 172 -26.61 -5.15 -12.74
CA LEU A 172 -26.67 -4.25 -11.60
C LEU A 172 -27.66 -4.75 -10.53
N SER A 173 -27.38 -4.49 -9.26
CA SER A 173 -28.29 -4.76 -8.15
C SER A 173 -28.80 -6.23 -8.13
N MET A 174 -30.11 -6.45 -8.26
CA MET A 174 -30.68 -7.82 -8.43
C MET A 174 -30.09 -8.55 -9.63
N GLY A 175 -29.87 -7.87 -10.75
CA GLY A 175 -29.18 -8.41 -11.92
C GLY A 175 -27.71 -8.71 -11.66
N GLY A 176 -27.06 -7.98 -10.76
CA GLY A 176 -25.72 -8.29 -10.28
C GLY A 176 -25.68 -9.63 -9.53
N GLY A 177 -26.62 -9.82 -8.60
CA GLY A 177 -26.80 -11.12 -7.92
C GLY A 177 -27.10 -12.25 -8.88
N GLN A 178 -28.02 -12.04 -9.86
CA GLN A 178 -28.29 -13.02 -10.91
C GLN A 178 -27.04 -13.37 -11.72
N SER A 179 -26.26 -12.34 -12.12
CA SER A 179 -25.06 -12.54 -12.94
C SER A 179 -24.00 -13.38 -12.20
N LEU A 180 -23.80 -13.14 -10.90
CA LEU A 180 -22.92 -13.98 -10.10
C LEU A 180 -23.49 -15.40 -9.92
N ASN A 181 -24.78 -15.54 -9.57
CA ASN A 181 -25.40 -16.85 -9.35
C ASN A 181 -25.39 -17.72 -10.62
N PHE A 182 -25.77 -17.14 -11.77
CA PHE A 182 -25.92 -17.90 -13.01
C PHE A 182 -24.57 -18.08 -13.72
N GLY A 183 -23.74 -17.03 -13.74
CA GLY A 183 -22.43 -17.09 -14.38
C GLY A 183 -21.48 -18.06 -13.70
N LEU A 184 -21.39 -18.00 -12.37
CA LEU A 184 -20.53 -18.90 -11.58
C LEU A 184 -21.14 -20.30 -11.41
N GLY A 185 -22.48 -20.40 -11.40
CA GLY A 185 -23.18 -21.70 -11.37
C GLY A 185 -23.14 -22.45 -12.71
N ASN A 186 -22.80 -21.80 -13.83
CA ASN A 186 -22.78 -22.37 -15.18
C ASN A 186 -21.47 -22.03 -15.90
N LEU A 187 -20.33 -22.41 -15.32
CA LEU A 187 -19.00 -22.16 -15.89
C LEU A 187 -18.74 -22.87 -17.22
N ASP A 188 -19.58 -23.82 -17.62
CA ASP A 188 -19.62 -24.43 -18.93
C ASP A 188 -20.30 -23.57 -20.00
N LYS A 189 -21.04 -22.54 -19.59
CA LYS A 189 -21.77 -21.58 -20.46
C LYS A 189 -21.13 -20.20 -20.49
N PHE A 190 -20.56 -19.73 -19.39
CA PHE A 190 -20.03 -18.38 -19.23
C PHE A 190 -18.55 -18.41 -18.80
N ALA A 191 -17.72 -17.60 -19.46
CA ALA A 191 -16.33 -17.40 -19.06
C ALA A 191 -16.06 -16.00 -18.48
N TRP A 192 -16.99 -15.06 -18.67
CA TRP A 192 -16.89 -13.65 -18.28
C TRP A 192 -18.10 -13.30 -17.43
N VAL A 193 -17.85 -12.94 -16.17
CA VAL A 193 -18.93 -12.70 -15.20
C VAL A 193 -18.71 -11.37 -14.49
N GLY A 194 -19.76 -10.53 -14.42
CA GLY A 194 -19.72 -9.23 -13.76
C GLY A 194 -20.90 -8.99 -12.83
N GLY A 195 -20.65 -8.59 -11.59
CA GLY A 195 -21.66 -8.14 -10.62
C GLY A 195 -21.42 -6.69 -10.23
N PHE A 196 -22.38 -5.79 -10.51
CA PHE A 196 -22.33 -4.38 -10.13
C PHE A 196 -23.29 -4.12 -8.97
N SER A 197 -22.78 -3.73 -7.80
CA SER A 197 -23.57 -3.51 -6.59
C SER A 197 -24.55 -4.66 -6.30
N SER A 198 -24.06 -5.90 -6.26
CA SER A 198 -24.92 -7.09 -6.18
C SER A 198 -25.82 -7.07 -4.96
N ALA A 199 -27.11 -7.45 -5.14
CA ALA A 199 -28.17 -7.36 -4.14
C ALA A 199 -28.26 -8.62 -3.24
N PRO A 200 -29.19 -8.65 -2.24
CA PRO A 200 -29.35 -9.76 -1.31
C PRO A 200 -29.68 -11.13 -1.93
N ASN A 201 -30.17 -11.18 -3.18
CA ASN A 201 -30.38 -12.43 -3.93
C ASN A 201 -29.07 -13.15 -4.29
N THR A 202 -27.92 -12.51 -4.07
CA THR A 202 -26.61 -13.13 -4.27
C THR A 202 -26.41 -14.26 -3.26
N LYS A 203 -26.16 -15.47 -3.75
CA LYS A 203 -25.81 -16.65 -2.95
C LYS A 203 -24.60 -16.38 -2.04
N THR A 204 -24.39 -17.22 -1.05
CA THR A 204 -23.16 -17.14 -0.23
C THR A 204 -21.94 -17.39 -1.09
N PRO A 205 -20.77 -16.84 -0.73
CA PRO A 205 -19.55 -17.02 -1.53
C PRO A 205 -19.18 -18.49 -1.77
N GLN A 206 -19.42 -19.35 -0.77
CA GLN A 206 -19.18 -20.80 -0.85
C GLN A 206 -20.14 -21.49 -1.83
N GLU A 207 -21.40 -21.03 -1.93
CA GLU A 207 -22.35 -21.52 -2.93
C GLU A 207 -22.08 -20.99 -4.34
N LEU A 208 -21.52 -19.76 -4.44
CA LEU A 208 -21.12 -19.17 -5.72
C LEU A 208 -19.92 -19.90 -6.33
N VAL A 209 -18.93 -20.20 -5.51
CA VAL A 209 -17.66 -20.84 -5.92
C VAL A 209 -17.35 -22.02 -5.00
N PRO A 210 -18.10 -23.12 -5.12
CA PRO A 210 -17.88 -24.31 -4.30
C PRO A 210 -16.54 -25.01 -4.62
N ASN A 211 -16.02 -24.81 -5.83
CA ASN A 211 -14.72 -25.32 -6.28
C ASN A 211 -13.84 -24.17 -6.81
N PRO A 212 -13.01 -23.54 -5.96
CA PRO A 212 -12.13 -22.45 -6.37
C PRO A 212 -11.18 -22.82 -7.51
N GLU A 213 -10.65 -24.04 -7.54
CA GLU A 213 -9.73 -24.49 -8.60
C GLU A 213 -10.41 -24.57 -9.97
N GLU A 214 -11.65 -25.01 -10.02
CA GLU A 214 -12.43 -25.00 -11.26
C GLU A 214 -12.69 -23.57 -11.74
N ALA A 215 -13.02 -22.66 -10.82
CA ALA A 215 -13.22 -21.26 -11.14
C ALA A 215 -11.94 -20.62 -11.71
N LYS A 216 -10.77 -20.89 -11.12
CA LYS A 216 -9.46 -20.43 -11.63
C LYS A 216 -9.18 -20.89 -13.06
N GLN A 217 -9.54 -22.11 -13.39
CA GLN A 217 -9.28 -22.69 -14.71
C GLN A 217 -10.26 -22.21 -15.78
N LYS A 218 -11.51 -22.01 -15.39
CA LYS A 218 -12.59 -21.73 -16.35
C LYS A 218 -12.88 -20.25 -16.56
N LEU A 219 -12.72 -19.40 -15.56
CA LEU A 219 -13.00 -17.95 -15.70
C LEU A 219 -11.91 -17.24 -16.52
N LYS A 220 -12.34 -16.41 -17.45
CA LYS A 220 -11.48 -15.44 -18.14
C LYS A 220 -11.51 -14.09 -17.42
N LEU A 221 -12.65 -13.71 -16.85
CA LEU A 221 -12.81 -12.52 -16.02
C LEU A 221 -13.94 -12.75 -15.00
N LEU A 222 -13.66 -12.43 -13.75
CA LEU A 222 -14.66 -12.21 -12.71
C LEU A 222 -14.52 -10.77 -12.22
N TRP A 223 -15.57 -9.99 -12.40
CA TRP A 223 -15.64 -8.58 -12.04
C TRP A 223 -16.68 -8.37 -10.94
N ILE A 224 -16.30 -7.71 -9.87
CA ILE A 224 -17.19 -7.31 -8.78
C ILE A 224 -16.98 -5.82 -8.55
N SER A 225 -18.01 -5.00 -8.73
CA SER A 225 -17.93 -3.57 -8.45
C SER A 225 -19.05 -3.09 -7.56
N CYS A 226 -18.78 -1.99 -6.81
CA CYS A 226 -19.74 -1.38 -5.91
C CYS A 226 -19.35 0.07 -5.61
N GLY A 227 -20.30 0.89 -5.20
CA GLY A 227 -20.02 2.18 -4.58
C GLY A 227 -19.55 2.01 -3.14
N ASP A 228 -18.65 2.88 -2.67
CA ASP A 228 -18.11 2.85 -1.30
C ASP A 228 -19.15 3.27 -0.23
N ALA A 229 -20.17 4.03 -0.65
CA ALA A 229 -21.32 4.43 0.16
C ALA A 229 -22.60 3.62 -0.14
N ASP A 230 -22.49 2.54 -0.92
CA ASP A 230 -23.62 1.66 -1.25
C ASP A 230 -24.07 0.86 -0.02
N GLY A 231 -25.37 0.94 0.32
CA GLY A 231 -25.95 0.19 1.44
C GLY A 231 -25.87 -1.33 1.28
N LEU A 232 -25.63 -1.85 0.08
CA LEU A 232 -25.49 -3.27 -0.23
C LEU A 232 -24.04 -3.73 -0.40
N ILE A 233 -23.05 -2.90 -0.10
CA ILE A 233 -21.61 -3.18 -0.26
C ILE A 233 -21.17 -4.49 0.39
N THR A 234 -21.84 -4.92 1.47
CA THR A 234 -21.51 -6.15 2.19
C THR A 234 -21.60 -7.41 1.32
N PHE A 235 -22.51 -7.43 0.33
CA PHE A 235 -22.65 -8.56 -0.60
C PHE A 235 -21.48 -8.66 -1.56
N SER A 236 -21.03 -7.54 -2.10
CA SER A 236 -19.85 -7.46 -2.95
C SER A 236 -18.58 -7.76 -2.17
N LYS A 237 -18.44 -7.19 -0.96
CA LYS A 237 -17.27 -7.37 -0.11
C LYS A 237 -17.09 -8.82 0.36
N ARG A 238 -18.13 -9.48 0.88
CA ARG A 238 -18.03 -10.88 1.33
C ARG A 238 -17.60 -11.81 0.20
N THR A 239 -18.09 -11.55 -1.04
CA THR A 239 -17.71 -12.33 -2.22
C THR A 239 -16.24 -12.10 -2.56
N HIS A 240 -15.78 -10.85 -2.59
CA HIS A 240 -14.37 -10.50 -2.76
C HIS A 240 -13.48 -11.16 -1.70
N ASP A 241 -13.81 -11.02 -0.41
CA ASP A 241 -13.00 -11.56 0.70
C ASP A 241 -12.80 -13.08 0.54
N TYR A 242 -13.86 -13.81 0.18
CA TYR A 242 -13.77 -15.25 -0.06
C TYR A 242 -12.90 -15.61 -1.28
N LEU A 243 -13.10 -14.91 -2.38
CA LEU A 243 -12.30 -15.13 -3.60
C LEU A 243 -10.81 -14.83 -3.36
N TYR A 244 -10.52 -13.77 -2.62
CA TYR A 244 -9.16 -13.40 -2.22
C TYR A 244 -8.52 -14.49 -1.34
N GLN A 245 -9.23 -14.96 -0.30
CA GLN A 245 -8.73 -16.03 0.58
C GLN A 245 -8.46 -17.34 -0.16
N ASN A 246 -9.22 -17.63 -1.21
CA ASN A 246 -9.06 -18.82 -2.03
C ASN A 246 -8.20 -18.60 -3.29
N SER A 247 -7.56 -17.44 -3.41
CA SER A 247 -6.70 -17.07 -4.55
C SER A 247 -7.38 -17.23 -5.92
N VAL A 248 -8.71 -16.97 -6.00
CA VAL A 248 -9.45 -16.96 -7.25
C VAL A 248 -9.24 -15.61 -7.93
N PRO A 249 -8.65 -15.57 -9.14
CA PRO A 249 -8.41 -14.31 -9.86
C PRO A 249 -9.72 -13.56 -10.14
N HIS A 250 -9.81 -12.31 -9.68
CA HIS A 250 -10.97 -11.44 -9.90
C HIS A 250 -10.57 -9.99 -9.76
N ILE A 251 -11.36 -9.10 -10.35
CA ILE A 251 -11.23 -7.65 -10.15
C ILE A 251 -12.31 -7.22 -9.16
N TYR A 252 -11.90 -6.61 -8.06
CA TYR A 252 -12.78 -5.94 -7.11
C TYR A 252 -12.63 -4.43 -7.29
N TYR A 253 -13.64 -3.79 -7.90
CA TYR A 253 -13.63 -2.38 -8.24
C TYR A 253 -14.59 -1.61 -7.35
N LEU A 254 -14.05 -0.75 -6.49
CA LEU A 254 -14.84 0.17 -5.65
C LEU A 254 -14.59 1.60 -6.08
N GLU A 255 -15.65 2.39 -6.06
CA GLU A 255 -15.58 3.81 -6.40
C GLU A 255 -16.46 4.66 -5.47
N ALA A 256 -16.23 5.97 -5.46
CA ALA A 256 -17.03 6.89 -4.67
C ALA A 256 -18.46 6.98 -5.22
N GLY A 257 -19.45 6.55 -4.42
CA GLY A 257 -20.86 6.61 -4.80
C GLY A 257 -21.75 5.64 -4.03
N GLY A 258 -23.03 5.71 -4.32
CA GLY A 258 -24.07 4.88 -3.69
C GLY A 258 -24.57 3.77 -4.61
N HIS A 259 -25.82 3.34 -4.38
CA HIS A 259 -26.53 2.32 -5.15
C HIS A 259 -27.26 2.96 -6.33
N ASP A 260 -26.53 3.45 -7.32
CA ASP A 260 -27.09 4.27 -8.40
C ASP A 260 -26.38 4.10 -9.76
N PHE A 261 -26.98 4.67 -10.80
CA PHE A 261 -26.47 4.58 -12.17
C PHE A 261 -25.14 5.31 -12.38
N LYS A 262 -24.73 6.23 -11.52
CA LYS A 262 -23.38 6.84 -11.61
C LYS A 262 -22.33 5.75 -11.46
N VAL A 263 -22.45 4.92 -10.42
CA VAL A 263 -21.57 3.80 -10.15
C VAL A 263 -21.68 2.70 -11.22
N TRP A 264 -22.90 2.35 -11.61
CA TRP A 264 -23.11 1.25 -12.57
C TRP A 264 -22.65 1.57 -13.99
N LYS A 265 -22.78 2.82 -14.45
CA LYS A 265 -22.22 3.27 -15.73
C LYS A 265 -20.71 3.15 -15.77
N ASN A 266 -20.06 3.56 -14.68
CA ASN A 266 -18.61 3.45 -14.51
C ASN A 266 -18.19 1.98 -14.52
N GLY A 267 -18.91 1.13 -13.77
CA GLY A 267 -18.71 -0.32 -13.79
C GLY A 267 -18.83 -0.92 -15.19
N LEU A 268 -19.85 -0.54 -15.95
CA LEU A 268 -20.01 -1.00 -17.34
C LEU A 268 -18.88 -0.51 -18.25
N PHE A 269 -18.49 0.76 -18.14
CA PHE A 269 -17.39 1.33 -18.92
C PHE A 269 -16.08 0.58 -18.68
N MET A 270 -15.74 0.34 -17.42
CA MET A 270 -14.51 -0.36 -17.05
C MET A 270 -14.56 -1.84 -17.45
N PHE A 271 -15.61 -2.56 -17.07
CA PHE A 271 -15.79 -3.99 -17.35
C PHE A 271 -15.76 -4.32 -18.85
N SER A 272 -16.44 -3.51 -19.67
CA SER A 272 -16.56 -3.76 -21.11
C SER A 272 -15.22 -3.76 -21.83
N GLN A 273 -14.24 -3.01 -21.36
CA GLN A 273 -12.91 -2.92 -21.96
C GLN A 273 -12.10 -4.22 -21.87
N PHE A 274 -12.41 -5.08 -20.90
CA PHE A 274 -11.76 -6.39 -20.73
C PHE A 274 -12.42 -7.49 -21.57
N LEU A 275 -13.70 -7.34 -21.90
CA LEU A 275 -14.47 -8.43 -22.49
C LEU A 275 -13.90 -8.92 -23.82
N PHE A 276 -13.84 -10.25 -23.96
CA PHE A 276 -13.47 -10.97 -25.17
C PHE A 276 -12.09 -10.62 -25.73
N LYS A 277 -11.20 -10.19 -24.87
CA LYS A 277 -9.79 -9.92 -25.17
C LYS A 277 -8.90 -10.82 -24.29
N PRO A 278 -7.63 -11.10 -24.69
CA PRO A 278 -6.70 -11.75 -23.79
C PRO A 278 -6.56 -10.93 -22.49
N VAL A 279 -6.81 -11.56 -21.35
CA VAL A 279 -6.69 -10.95 -20.02
C VAL A 279 -5.58 -11.68 -19.28
N ASP A 280 -4.60 -10.93 -18.79
CA ASP A 280 -3.60 -11.46 -17.88
C ASP A 280 -4.14 -11.40 -16.45
N THR A 281 -4.58 -12.56 -15.94
CA THR A 281 -5.14 -12.67 -14.59
C THR A 281 -4.09 -12.46 -13.49
N ALA A 282 -2.80 -12.62 -13.78
CA ALA A 282 -1.72 -12.36 -12.84
C ALA A 282 -1.44 -10.85 -12.68
N SER A 283 -1.81 -10.05 -13.68
CA SER A 283 -1.66 -8.59 -13.67
C SER A 283 -2.95 -7.85 -13.34
N PHE A 284 -4.01 -8.53 -12.86
CA PHE A 284 -5.19 -7.83 -12.38
C PHE A 284 -4.78 -6.88 -11.26
N PRO A 285 -4.79 -5.56 -11.50
CA PRO A 285 -4.60 -4.66 -10.41
C PRO A 285 -5.73 -4.94 -9.43
N SER A 286 -5.39 -5.11 -8.19
CA SER A 286 -6.36 -4.99 -7.11
C SER A 286 -6.86 -3.54 -7.16
N TYR A 287 -7.90 -3.28 -7.95
CA TYR A 287 -8.64 -2.01 -7.95
C TYR A 287 -9.52 -1.92 -6.70
N SER A 288 -8.99 -2.33 -5.57
CA SER A 288 -9.55 -1.94 -4.31
C SER A 288 -9.19 -0.48 -4.12
N VAL A 289 -10.13 0.41 -4.39
CA VAL A 289 -10.07 1.81 -3.93
C VAL A 289 -10.22 1.84 -2.40
N LEU A 290 -10.55 0.71 -1.77
CA LEU A 290 -10.41 0.54 -0.33
C LEU A 290 -8.96 0.29 0.00
N GLY A 291 -8.37 1.28 0.65
CA GLY A 291 -7.09 1.12 1.29
C GLY A 291 -7.17 0.10 2.44
N THR A 292 -6.06 -0.51 2.74
CA THR A 292 -5.90 -1.24 3.99
C THR A 292 -5.70 -0.21 5.11
N PRO A 293 -6.41 -0.29 6.25
CA PRO A 293 -6.10 0.55 7.40
C PRO A 293 -4.62 0.50 7.73
N ALA A 294 -4.00 1.65 7.98
CA ALA A 294 -2.59 1.70 8.31
C ALA A 294 -2.30 0.90 9.59
N ALA A 295 -1.17 0.20 9.63
CA ALA A 295 -0.75 -0.59 10.78
C ALA A 295 -0.56 0.24 12.05
N THR A 296 -0.36 1.55 11.90
CA THR A 296 -0.25 2.54 12.96
C THR A 296 -1.58 3.09 13.45
N ASN A 297 -2.71 2.64 12.90
CA ASN A 297 -4.01 3.05 13.42
C ASN A 297 -4.25 2.45 14.81
N ILE A 298 -4.84 3.23 15.71
CA ILE A 298 -5.29 2.72 16.99
C ILE A 298 -6.41 1.68 16.80
N ARG A 299 -6.68 0.88 17.83
CA ARG A 299 -7.74 -0.12 17.80
C ARG A 299 -9.07 0.48 17.32
N ASN A 300 -9.65 -0.11 16.27
CA ASN A 300 -10.86 0.34 15.57
C ASN A 300 -10.69 1.61 14.70
N GLY A 301 -9.50 2.17 14.57
CA GLY A 301 -9.19 3.23 13.61
C GLY A 301 -9.32 2.72 12.18
N LYS A 302 -10.27 3.30 11.41
CA LYS A 302 -10.49 2.92 10.00
C LYS A 302 -9.61 3.71 9.04
N TYR A 303 -9.15 4.87 9.44
CA TYR A 303 -8.31 5.79 8.66
C TYR A 303 -7.11 6.25 9.50
N PRO A 304 -6.01 6.61 8.84
CA PRO A 304 -5.75 6.58 7.40
C PRO A 304 -5.77 5.17 6.79
N GLN A 305 -6.06 5.09 5.47
CA GLN A 305 -5.99 3.87 4.70
C GLN A 305 -4.93 3.99 3.60
N ILE A 306 -4.16 2.94 3.38
CA ILE A 306 -3.13 2.87 2.35
C ILE A 306 -3.71 2.14 1.14
N LEU A 307 -3.74 2.80 0.00
CA LEU A 307 -4.18 2.24 -1.28
C LEU A 307 -3.09 1.30 -1.85
N PRO A 308 -3.45 0.37 -2.76
CA PRO A 308 -2.49 -0.54 -3.36
C PRO A 308 -1.34 0.14 -4.12
N ASP A 309 -1.56 1.37 -4.57
CA ASP A 309 -0.54 2.19 -5.25
C ASP A 309 0.24 3.11 -4.30
N ASN A 310 0.14 2.89 -2.99
CA ASN A 310 0.76 3.66 -1.92
C ASN A 310 0.25 5.11 -1.77
N ARG A 311 -0.86 5.49 -2.40
CA ARG A 311 -1.58 6.70 -2.00
C ARG A 311 -2.26 6.46 -0.67
N VAL A 312 -2.51 7.52 0.10
CA VAL A 312 -3.13 7.42 1.43
C VAL A 312 -4.43 8.20 1.45
N VAL A 313 -5.48 7.55 1.94
CA VAL A 313 -6.79 8.16 2.15
C VAL A 313 -6.91 8.56 3.61
N PHE A 314 -7.07 9.85 3.87
CA PHE A 314 -7.39 10.39 5.19
C PHE A 314 -8.86 10.77 5.25
N LYS A 315 -9.51 10.44 6.37
CA LYS A 315 -10.92 10.83 6.65
C LYS A 315 -11.06 11.20 8.11
N VAL A 316 -11.41 12.47 8.35
CA VAL A 316 -11.46 13.06 9.71
C VAL A 316 -12.83 13.70 9.95
N LYS A 317 -13.44 13.46 11.10
CA LYS A 317 -14.71 14.08 11.49
C LYS A 317 -14.43 15.39 12.24
N ALA A 318 -14.62 16.51 11.56
CA ALA A 318 -14.48 17.84 12.14
C ALA A 318 -15.58 18.78 11.59
N PRO A 319 -16.86 18.60 12.00
CA PRO A 319 -18.00 19.28 11.38
C PRO A 319 -18.00 20.79 11.57
N GLN A 320 -17.36 21.32 12.62
CA GLN A 320 -17.28 22.75 12.89
C GLN A 320 -16.05 23.44 12.29
N ALA A 321 -15.05 22.67 11.83
CA ALA A 321 -13.83 23.23 11.26
C ALA A 321 -14.11 23.99 9.96
N GLN A 322 -13.35 25.08 9.77
CA GLN A 322 -13.38 25.90 8.54
C GLN A 322 -12.36 25.39 7.52
N LYS A 323 -11.23 24.84 7.98
CA LYS A 323 -10.17 24.28 7.14
C LYS A 323 -9.50 23.09 7.84
N VAL A 324 -9.33 21.99 7.11
CA VAL A 324 -8.58 20.82 7.60
C VAL A 324 -7.54 20.44 6.56
N GLN A 325 -6.34 20.12 7.01
CA GLN A 325 -5.21 19.71 6.17
C GLN A 325 -4.48 18.52 6.80
N ILE A 326 -3.82 17.73 5.98
CA ILE A 326 -2.80 16.76 6.39
C ILE A 326 -1.43 17.31 5.99
N ASP A 327 -0.49 17.34 6.93
CA ASP A 327 0.92 17.62 6.69
C ASP A 327 1.70 16.31 6.75
N LEU A 328 2.12 15.82 5.59
CA LEU A 328 2.89 14.58 5.39
C LEU A 328 4.17 14.90 4.60
N GLY A 329 4.95 15.89 5.09
CA GLY A 329 6.06 16.49 4.36
C GLY A 329 5.61 17.48 3.28
N LYS A 330 4.41 17.32 2.75
CA LYS A 330 3.63 18.23 1.92
C LYS A 330 2.25 18.40 2.55
N LYS A 331 1.69 19.61 2.46
CA LYS A 331 0.34 19.87 2.95
C LYS A 331 -0.71 19.52 1.89
N TYR A 332 -1.72 18.77 2.30
CA TYR A 332 -2.87 18.37 1.50
C TYR A 332 -4.12 19.01 2.08
N ASP A 333 -4.79 19.86 1.31
CA ASP A 333 -6.10 20.42 1.69
C ASP A 333 -7.18 19.32 1.61
N MET A 334 -7.98 19.21 2.68
CA MET A 334 -9.08 18.26 2.72
C MET A 334 -10.39 18.89 2.26
N VAL A 335 -11.28 18.09 1.70
CA VAL A 335 -12.61 18.49 1.25
C VAL A 335 -13.67 17.95 2.21
N LYS A 336 -14.56 18.84 2.67
CA LYS A 336 -15.66 18.49 3.58
C LYS A 336 -16.83 17.88 2.82
N ASP A 337 -17.32 16.74 3.29
CA ASP A 337 -18.54 16.13 2.79
C ASP A 337 -19.80 16.62 3.53
N THR A 338 -20.98 16.26 3.04
CA THR A 338 -22.27 16.67 3.61
C THR A 338 -22.53 16.10 5.01
N ALA A 339 -21.82 15.03 5.42
CA ALA A 339 -21.91 14.43 6.74
C ALA A 339 -20.92 15.03 7.74
N GLY A 340 -20.14 16.04 7.32
CA GLY A 340 -19.18 16.76 8.15
C GLY A 340 -17.83 16.05 8.30
N PHE A 341 -17.53 15.08 7.46
CA PHE A 341 -16.20 14.48 7.34
C PHE A 341 -15.36 15.26 6.34
N TRP A 342 -14.09 15.39 6.66
CA TRP A 342 -13.06 15.92 5.78
C TRP A 342 -12.28 14.77 5.17
N ASN A 343 -12.08 14.80 3.85
CA ASN A 343 -11.49 13.71 3.08
C ASN A 343 -10.38 14.23 2.18
N VAL A 344 -9.30 13.47 2.06
CA VAL A 344 -8.26 13.68 1.05
C VAL A 344 -7.58 12.36 0.69
N THR A 345 -7.19 12.23 -0.57
CA THR A 345 -6.26 11.19 -1.04
C THR A 345 -4.97 11.88 -1.45
N THR A 346 -3.85 11.39 -0.94
CA THR A 346 -2.52 11.95 -1.22
C THR A 346 -2.02 11.60 -2.62
N ASP A 347 -0.88 12.18 -3.02
CA ASP A 347 -0.02 11.60 -4.05
C ASP A 347 0.53 10.23 -3.57
N VAL A 348 1.23 9.51 -4.45
CA VAL A 348 1.94 8.28 -4.08
C VAL A 348 3.02 8.61 -3.04
N ILE A 349 2.95 7.93 -1.89
CA ILE A 349 3.89 8.10 -0.78
C ILE A 349 5.00 7.05 -0.90
N SER A 350 6.23 7.43 -0.62
CA SER A 350 7.36 6.51 -0.58
C SER A 350 7.19 5.45 0.52
N ARG A 351 7.82 4.30 0.34
CA ARG A 351 7.72 3.15 1.24
C ARG A 351 8.34 3.42 2.60
N GLY A 352 7.81 2.76 3.64
CA GLY A 352 8.29 2.81 5.02
C GLY A 352 7.58 3.85 5.88
N PHE A 353 8.21 4.24 7.00
CA PHE A 353 7.62 5.09 8.02
C PHE A 353 7.70 6.58 7.67
N HIS A 354 6.56 7.29 7.85
CA HIS A 354 6.46 8.74 7.69
C HIS A 354 5.73 9.35 8.88
N TYR A 355 6.22 10.51 9.35
CA TYR A 355 5.45 11.35 10.26
C TYR A 355 4.38 12.11 9.49
N TYR A 356 3.21 12.29 10.11
CA TYR A 356 2.21 13.23 9.64
C TYR A 356 1.53 13.98 10.78
N SER A 357 0.96 15.13 10.48
CA SER A 357 0.14 15.91 11.40
C SER A 357 -1.19 16.28 10.77
N LEU A 358 -2.22 16.26 11.59
CA LEU A 358 -3.52 16.84 11.25
C LEU A 358 -3.49 18.33 11.59
N ILE A 359 -3.92 19.19 10.66
CA ILE A 359 -4.00 20.64 10.90
C ILE A 359 -5.47 21.03 10.82
N ILE A 360 -6.05 21.48 11.94
CA ILE A 360 -7.44 21.97 12.03
C ILE A 360 -7.41 23.45 12.35
N ASP A 361 -7.95 24.26 11.44
CA ASP A 361 -8.02 25.74 11.56
C ASP A 361 -6.67 26.37 11.96
N GLY A 362 -5.58 25.83 11.40
CA GLY A 362 -4.21 26.30 11.64
C GLY A 362 -3.47 25.63 12.81
N VAL A 363 -4.16 24.85 13.65
CA VAL A 363 -3.56 24.15 14.79
C VAL A 363 -3.08 22.76 14.35
N ALA A 364 -1.76 22.50 14.47
CA ALA A 364 -1.18 21.19 14.20
C ALA A 364 -1.31 20.26 15.42
N LEU A 365 -1.82 19.05 15.22
CA LEU A 365 -2.01 18.03 16.26
C LEU A 365 -1.77 16.62 15.71
N ALA A 366 -1.55 15.66 16.61
CA ALA A 366 -1.57 14.25 16.26
C ALA A 366 -3.00 13.80 15.94
N ASP A 367 -3.15 12.94 14.94
CA ASP A 367 -4.44 12.33 14.57
C ASP A 367 -4.89 11.38 15.69
N PRO A 368 -6.08 11.60 16.29
CA PRO A 368 -6.58 10.70 17.34
C PRO A 368 -6.83 9.26 16.88
N ALA A 369 -6.89 8.99 15.59
CA ALA A 369 -7.08 7.66 15.03
C ALA A 369 -5.77 6.90 14.78
N SER A 370 -4.62 7.51 15.04
CA SER A 370 -3.28 6.93 14.83
C SER A 370 -2.46 6.91 16.12
N GLU A 371 -1.53 5.96 16.22
CA GLU A 371 -0.45 6.04 17.21
C GLU A 371 0.32 7.35 17.07
N SER A 372 0.83 7.84 18.20
CA SER A 372 1.60 9.08 18.26
C SER A 372 3.06 8.80 18.56
N PHE A 373 3.93 9.49 17.84
CA PHE A 373 5.38 9.38 17.91
C PHE A 373 5.99 10.74 18.19
N TYR A 374 7.04 10.78 19.02
CA TYR A 374 7.80 12.01 19.18
C TYR A 374 8.82 12.12 18.05
N GLY A 375 8.71 13.18 17.28
CA GLY A 375 9.61 13.50 16.18
C GLY A 375 9.34 14.90 15.63
N MET A 376 10.30 15.49 14.94
CA MET A 376 10.21 16.87 14.43
C MET A 376 9.96 17.91 15.55
N GLY A 377 10.42 17.64 16.78
CA GLY A 377 10.27 18.49 17.95
C GLY A 377 8.86 18.52 18.56
N ARG A 378 7.98 17.59 18.20
CA ARG A 378 6.60 17.50 18.69
C ARG A 378 6.05 16.08 18.65
N MET A 379 4.91 15.86 19.30
CA MET A 379 4.12 14.66 19.04
C MET A 379 3.46 14.77 17.67
N ALA A 380 3.65 13.78 16.84
CA ALA A 380 3.06 13.64 15.52
C ALA A 380 2.49 12.23 15.35
N SER A 381 1.59 12.04 14.40
CA SER A 381 1.16 10.71 14.00
C SER A 381 2.17 10.07 13.08
N GLY A 382 2.10 8.74 12.94
CA GLY A 382 2.94 7.99 12.03
C GLY A 382 2.12 7.16 11.07
N ILE A 383 2.66 6.94 9.88
CA ILE A 383 2.11 5.99 8.92
C ILE A 383 3.23 5.12 8.35
N GLU A 384 3.00 3.82 8.31
CA GLU A 384 3.92 2.84 7.73
C GLU A 384 3.38 2.41 6.36
N ILE A 385 4.06 2.80 5.28
CA ILE A 385 3.74 2.35 3.93
C ILE A 385 4.44 1.01 3.69
N PRO A 386 3.70 -0.11 3.54
CA PRO A 386 4.28 -1.44 3.42
C PRO A 386 5.08 -1.60 2.11
N TYR A 387 6.11 -2.47 2.13
CA TYR A 387 6.86 -2.84 0.94
C TYR A 387 7.49 -4.23 1.08
N GLU A 388 7.79 -4.83 -0.05
CA GLU A 388 8.58 -6.04 -0.12
C GLU A 388 10.00 -5.76 0.39
N GLY A 389 10.53 -6.60 1.25
CA GLY A 389 11.82 -6.37 1.91
C GLY A 389 11.74 -5.78 3.33
N SER A 390 10.57 -5.36 3.81
CA SER A 390 10.37 -4.90 5.20
C SER A 390 10.46 -6.02 6.25
N GLY A 391 10.65 -7.26 5.83
CA GLY A 391 10.63 -8.44 6.69
C GLY A 391 11.68 -8.45 7.83
N PHE A 392 12.75 -7.67 7.73
CA PHE A 392 13.77 -7.59 8.76
C PHE A 392 13.30 -6.83 10.02
N TYR A 393 12.30 -5.93 9.92
CA TYR A 393 11.67 -5.24 11.03
C TYR A 393 10.18 -5.58 11.21
N THR A 394 9.71 -6.62 10.54
CA THR A 394 8.37 -7.18 10.76
C THR A 394 8.39 -8.13 11.94
N LEU A 395 7.41 -8.02 12.84
CA LEU A 395 7.27 -8.92 13.97
C LEU A 395 7.11 -10.37 13.48
N LYS A 396 7.99 -11.25 13.94
CA LYS A 396 8.00 -12.69 13.59
C LYS A 396 7.72 -13.52 14.84
N ASP A 397 7.34 -14.78 14.66
CA ASP A 397 7.23 -15.75 15.75
C ASP A 397 8.63 -16.29 16.13
N VAL A 398 9.37 -15.48 16.89
CA VAL A 398 10.72 -15.76 17.40
C VAL A 398 10.79 -15.35 18.88
N PRO A 399 11.77 -15.80 19.65
CA PRO A 399 11.97 -15.26 21.00
C PRO A 399 12.20 -13.76 20.99
N HIS A 400 11.48 -13.03 21.85
CA HIS A 400 11.55 -11.58 21.93
C HIS A 400 12.29 -11.10 23.16
N GLY A 401 13.06 -10.02 22.99
CA GLY A 401 13.58 -9.19 24.06
C GLY A 401 12.55 -8.20 24.59
N ASP A 402 12.95 -7.31 25.44
CA ASP A 402 12.08 -6.26 25.97
C ASP A 402 12.77 -4.89 26.02
N ILE A 403 11.96 -3.83 25.98
CA ILE A 403 12.40 -2.44 26.18
C ILE A 403 12.13 -2.03 27.61
N ARG A 404 13.20 -1.65 28.34
CA ARG A 404 13.17 -1.21 29.75
C ARG A 404 13.36 0.28 29.84
N ILE A 405 12.42 0.97 30.46
CA ILE A 405 12.53 2.40 30.73
C ILE A 405 13.23 2.61 32.09
N LYS A 406 14.32 3.33 32.08
CA LYS A 406 15.11 3.63 33.28
C LYS A 406 15.28 5.13 33.47
N LYS A 407 15.03 5.59 34.69
CA LYS A 407 15.33 6.97 35.12
C LYS A 407 16.65 6.99 35.89
N TYR A 408 17.46 7.99 35.62
CA TYR A 408 18.71 8.21 36.31
C TYR A 408 18.93 9.69 36.57
N PHE A 409 19.60 9.99 37.66
CA PHE A 409 20.04 11.35 37.94
C PHE A 409 21.42 11.58 37.30
N SER A 410 21.49 12.45 36.32
CA SER A 410 22.73 12.83 35.69
C SER A 410 23.44 13.91 36.53
N LYS A 411 24.60 13.58 37.08
CA LYS A 411 25.46 14.56 37.70
C LYS A 411 26.08 15.53 36.70
N ALA A 412 26.23 15.10 35.44
CA ALA A 412 26.83 15.90 34.39
C ALA A 412 25.88 17.03 33.92
N SER A 413 24.59 16.78 33.89
CA SER A 413 23.57 17.78 33.55
C SER A 413 22.79 18.33 34.74
N ASN A 414 23.06 17.79 35.97
CA ASN A 414 22.36 18.09 37.19
C ASN A 414 20.81 17.98 37.05
N ALA A 415 20.35 16.90 36.41
CA ALA A 415 18.94 16.67 36.09
C ALA A 415 18.56 15.20 36.10
N TRP A 416 17.28 14.92 36.36
CA TRP A 416 16.70 13.60 36.09
C TRP A 416 16.53 13.41 34.58
N ARG A 417 17.06 12.29 34.09
CA ARG A 417 16.96 11.88 32.68
C ARG A 417 16.41 10.47 32.57
N GLU A 418 16.02 10.11 31.37
CA GLU A 418 15.46 8.79 31.08
C GLU A 418 16.21 8.16 29.91
N MET A 419 16.34 6.84 29.95
CA MET A 419 16.87 6.03 28.86
C MET A 419 15.98 4.82 28.62
N TYR A 420 15.96 4.36 27.38
CA TYR A 420 15.34 3.11 26.97
C TYR A 420 16.45 2.08 26.75
N VAL A 421 16.27 0.88 27.29
CA VAL A 421 17.27 -0.19 27.19
C VAL A 421 16.60 -1.43 26.63
N TYR A 422 16.98 -1.83 25.42
CA TYR A 422 16.63 -3.14 24.90
C TYR A 422 17.49 -4.20 25.58
N ALA A 423 16.84 -5.21 26.17
CA ALA A 423 17.45 -6.40 26.71
C ALA A 423 17.12 -7.60 25.79
N PRO A 424 18.14 -8.38 25.36
CA PRO A 424 17.92 -9.43 24.37
C PRO A 424 17.06 -10.58 24.91
N PRO A 425 16.49 -11.44 24.03
CA PRO A 425 15.74 -12.61 24.45
C PRO A 425 16.47 -13.48 25.46
N GLY A 426 15.79 -13.85 26.53
CA GLY A 426 16.37 -14.68 27.60
C GLY A 426 17.25 -13.93 28.60
N TYR A 427 17.38 -12.60 28.52
CA TYR A 427 18.21 -11.81 29.44
C TYR A 427 17.94 -12.12 30.90
N ASP A 428 16.72 -12.14 31.39
CA ASP A 428 16.40 -12.38 32.82
C ASP A 428 16.60 -13.84 33.27
N LYS A 429 16.68 -14.76 32.31
CA LYS A 429 16.90 -16.19 32.58
C LYS A 429 18.38 -16.59 32.58
N SER A 430 19.27 -15.66 32.24
CA SER A 430 20.70 -15.88 32.13
C SER A 430 21.49 -15.06 33.18
N SER A 431 22.63 -15.54 33.62
CA SER A 431 23.62 -14.78 34.40
C SER A 431 24.72 -14.17 33.53
N GLU A 432 24.65 -14.35 32.22
CA GLU A 432 25.67 -13.88 31.29
C GLU A 432 25.76 -12.35 31.25
N LYS A 433 26.96 -11.86 30.94
CA LYS A 433 27.23 -10.45 30.67
C LYS A 433 27.16 -10.22 29.15
N TYR A 434 26.63 -9.09 28.76
CA TYR A 434 26.37 -8.75 27.37
C TYR A 434 27.19 -7.56 26.89
N PRO A 435 27.63 -7.53 25.63
CA PRO A 435 28.17 -6.32 25.04
C PRO A 435 27.07 -5.26 24.89
N VAL A 436 27.47 -4.00 24.78
CA VAL A 436 26.53 -2.85 24.80
C VAL A 436 26.71 -1.97 23.57
N MET A 437 25.62 -1.64 22.88
CA MET A 437 25.57 -0.56 21.91
C MET A 437 24.82 0.62 22.52
N TYR A 438 25.41 1.80 22.52
CA TYR A 438 24.77 3.08 22.79
C TYR A 438 24.27 3.64 21.45
N LEU A 439 22.96 3.86 21.34
CA LEU A 439 22.29 4.20 20.07
C LEU A 439 21.55 5.54 20.17
N LEU A 440 21.95 6.50 19.36
CA LEU A 440 21.56 7.91 19.48
C LEU A 440 20.56 8.32 18.42
N HIS A 441 19.56 9.08 18.82
CA HIS A 441 18.52 9.64 17.94
C HIS A 441 18.98 10.89 17.19
N GLY A 442 18.17 11.37 16.24
CA GLY A 442 18.39 12.57 15.44
C GLY A 442 17.86 13.86 16.07
N GLY A 443 18.11 14.97 15.40
CA GLY A 443 17.56 16.27 15.80
C GLY A 443 16.03 16.27 15.77
N GLY A 444 15.39 16.82 16.84
CA GLY A 444 13.94 16.87 16.97
C GLY A 444 13.28 15.56 17.42
N GLU A 445 14.08 14.57 17.81
CA GLU A 445 13.63 13.31 18.40
C GLU A 445 14.14 13.18 19.85
N ASP A 446 13.92 12.06 20.50
CA ASP A 446 14.40 11.73 21.84
C ASP A 446 14.70 10.23 21.98
N GLN A 447 15.00 9.75 23.20
CA GLN A 447 15.33 8.37 23.51
C GLN A 447 14.28 7.33 23.07
N ARG A 448 13.05 7.74 22.77
CA ARG A 448 11.96 6.86 22.30
C ARG A 448 12.10 6.48 20.83
N GLY A 449 12.70 7.35 20.02
CA GLY A 449 12.70 7.24 18.56
C GLY A 449 13.14 5.87 18.05
N TRP A 450 14.27 5.38 18.51
CA TRP A 450 14.78 4.06 18.13
C TRP A 450 13.91 2.91 18.62
N ALA A 451 13.30 3.03 19.81
CA ALA A 451 12.44 2.00 20.38
C ALA A 451 11.06 1.92 19.71
N THR A 452 10.56 3.03 19.16
CA THR A 452 9.23 3.11 18.55
C THR A 452 9.32 3.07 17.02
N GLN A 453 9.47 4.21 16.35
CA GLN A 453 9.58 4.25 14.90
C GLN A 453 10.84 3.55 14.34
N GLY A 454 11.90 3.42 15.14
CA GLY A 454 13.12 2.70 14.77
C GLY A 454 13.01 1.18 14.80
N ARG A 455 12.05 0.62 15.55
CA ARG A 455 11.81 -0.83 15.65
C ARG A 455 13.04 -1.63 16.09
N THR A 456 13.85 -1.07 16.97
CA THR A 456 15.14 -1.66 17.40
C THR A 456 14.98 -3.05 17.97
N ASP A 457 13.98 -3.28 18.80
CA ASP A 457 13.66 -4.57 19.42
C ASP A 457 13.38 -5.64 18.34
N VAL A 458 12.47 -5.36 17.43
CA VAL A 458 12.08 -6.30 16.36
C VAL A 458 13.25 -6.62 15.42
N ILE A 459 14.05 -5.60 15.06
CA ILE A 459 15.24 -5.80 14.21
C ILE A 459 16.23 -6.73 14.90
N LEU A 460 16.52 -6.48 16.17
CA LEU A 460 17.50 -7.28 16.92
C LEU A 460 16.99 -8.69 17.22
N ASP A 461 15.72 -8.85 17.61
CA ASP A 461 15.12 -10.16 17.84
C ASP A 461 15.20 -11.05 16.60
N ASN A 462 14.87 -10.50 15.44
CA ASN A 462 14.96 -11.20 14.16
C ASN A 462 16.42 -11.56 13.83
N LEU A 463 17.36 -10.64 13.98
CA LEU A 463 18.78 -10.88 13.72
C LEU A 463 19.39 -11.93 14.67
N ILE A 464 19.02 -11.89 15.94
CA ILE A 464 19.50 -12.85 16.95
C ILE A 464 18.93 -14.25 16.65
N ALA A 465 17.63 -14.35 16.35
CA ALA A 465 16.99 -15.62 15.97
C ALA A 465 17.59 -16.23 14.69
N GLU A 466 18.02 -15.39 13.74
CA GLU A 466 18.71 -15.81 12.51
C GLU A 466 20.22 -16.05 12.71
N ASN A 467 20.75 -15.93 13.92
CA ASN A 467 22.19 -16.01 14.24
C ASN A 467 23.07 -15.00 13.47
N LYS A 468 22.48 -13.88 13.04
CA LYS A 468 23.17 -12.81 12.29
C LYS A 468 23.76 -11.74 13.20
N ALA A 469 23.19 -11.54 14.38
CA ALA A 469 23.73 -10.66 15.41
C ALA A 469 23.94 -11.40 16.73
N LYS A 470 24.95 -10.99 17.51
CA LYS A 470 25.13 -11.47 18.88
C LYS A 470 24.09 -10.84 19.80
N PRO A 471 23.57 -11.57 20.79
CA PRO A 471 22.78 -10.97 21.86
C PRO A 471 23.54 -9.81 22.51
N MET A 472 22.92 -8.63 22.58
CA MET A 472 23.51 -7.41 23.12
C MET A 472 22.48 -6.54 23.81
N LEU A 473 22.90 -5.68 24.71
CA LEU A 473 22.10 -4.58 25.25
C LEU A 473 22.17 -3.40 24.27
N ILE A 474 21.04 -2.71 24.04
CA ILE A 474 21.07 -1.45 23.31
C ILE A 474 20.49 -0.35 24.20
N VAL A 475 21.30 0.68 24.43
CA VAL A 475 20.99 1.80 25.31
C VAL A 475 20.67 3.01 24.44
N MET A 476 19.42 3.42 24.46
CA MET A 476 18.89 4.57 23.73
C MET A 476 18.70 5.72 24.71
N VAL A 477 19.51 6.77 24.57
CA VAL A 477 19.52 7.93 25.46
C VAL A 477 19.06 9.18 24.74
N ASP A 478 18.53 10.15 25.49
CA ASP A 478 18.30 11.49 24.97
C ASP A 478 19.64 12.21 24.85
N GLY A 479 20.09 12.41 23.61
CA GLY A 479 21.31 13.15 23.29
C GLY A 479 21.14 14.66 23.26
N SER A 480 19.94 15.17 23.55
CA SER A 480 19.64 16.59 23.47
C SER A 480 20.09 17.34 24.72
N PHE A 481 20.83 18.42 24.51
CA PHE A 481 21.21 19.40 25.53
C PHE A 481 20.77 20.78 25.04
N TYR A 482 19.48 21.06 25.16
CA TYR A 482 18.90 22.35 24.76
C TYR A 482 19.20 23.40 25.82
N GLY A 483 20.04 24.40 25.48
CA GLY A 483 20.10 25.65 26.22
C GLY A 483 18.86 26.50 25.93
N ASN A 484 18.62 27.54 26.75
CA ASN A 484 17.52 28.49 26.54
C ASN A 484 17.58 29.10 25.13
N GLY A 485 16.77 28.59 24.20
CA GLY A 485 16.74 29.04 22.78
C GLY A 485 16.80 27.91 21.76
N GLY A 486 16.40 26.70 22.13
CA GLY A 486 16.51 25.47 21.35
C GLY A 486 15.94 25.52 19.94
N GLY A 487 16.76 25.24 18.98
CA GLY A 487 16.49 24.86 17.61
C GLY A 487 17.70 24.09 17.07
N VAL A 488 17.52 23.35 15.99
CA VAL A 488 18.57 22.56 15.31
C VAL A 488 19.80 23.43 14.93
N ALA A 489 19.66 24.74 14.88
CA ALA A 489 20.72 25.71 14.60
C ALA A 489 21.78 25.86 15.72
N GLY A 490 21.59 25.26 16.91
CA GLY A 490 22.46 25.42 18.09
C GLY A 490 23.46 24.29 18.35
N PHE A 491 23.71 23.38 17.36
CA PHE A 491 24.72 22.34 17.52
C PHE A 491 26.13 22.89 17.37
N GLY A 492 26.73 23.25 18.49
CA GLY A 492 28.11 23.69 18.57
C GLY A 492 28.97 22.73 19.41
N MET A 493 30.26 23.03 19.51
CA MET A 493 31.21 22.26 20.33
C MET A 493 30.77 22.10 21.78
N GLN A 494 30.08 23.10 22.34
CA GLN A 494 29.59 23.02 23.73
C GLN A 494 28.61 21.85 23.92
N GLN A 495 27.64 21.69 23.05
CA GLN A 495 26.64 20.63 23.14
C GLN A 495 27.30 19.23 22.93
N LEU A 496 28.23 19.14 21.98
CA LEU A 496 28.99 17.90 21.75
C LEU A 496 29.81 17.51 22.99
N ASN A 497 30.50 18.46 23.62
CA ASN A 497 31.27 18.24 24.84
C ASN A 497 30.34 17.89 26.03
N GLN A 498 29.17 18.51 26.12
CA GLN A 498 28.16 18.18 27.15
C GLN A 498 27.68 16.73 26.99
N PHE A 499 27.37 16.32 25.74
CA PHE A 499 26.98 14.96 25.47
C PHE A 499 28.10 13.95 25.76
N GLU A 500 29.34 14.22 25.36
CA GLU A 500 30.49 13.38 25.69
C GLU A 500 30.64 13.21 27.21
N ASN A 501 30.54 14.30 27.96
CA ASN A 501 30.59 14.28 29.42
C ASN A 501 29.43 13.46 30.03
N GLU A 502 28.19 13.64 29.52
CA GLU A 502 27.02 12.86 29.95
C GLU A 502 27.23 11.37 29.70
N LEU A 503 27.65 11.00 28.51
CA LEU A 503 27.86 9.62 28.10
C LEU A 503 28.89 8.93 29.02
N LYS A 504 30.03 9.56 29.26
CA LYS A 504 31.14 9.00 30.01
C LYS A 504 30.89 8.95 31.52
N ASN A 505 30.31 10.02 32.09
CA ASN A 505 30.27 10.22 33.52
C ASN A 505 28.89 9.98 34.16
N ALA A 506 27.85 9.76 33.34
CA ALA A 506 26.52 9.44 33.85
C ALA A 506 25.95 8.18 33.21
N VAL A 507 25.86 8.10 31.89
CA VAL A 507 25.17 7.01 31.16
C VAL A 507 25.93 5.69 31.32
N ILE A 508 27.20 5.63 30.91
CA ILE A 508 28.00 4.39 30.96
C ILE A 508 28.05 3.83 32.37
N PRO A 509 28.44 4.63 33.42
CA PRO A 509 28.47 4.12 34.79
C PRO A 509 27.11 3.63 35.31
N PHE A 510 26.01 4.31 34.93
CA PHE A 510 24.67 3.86 35.33
C PHE A 510 24.32 2.51 34.69
N VAL A 511 24.60 2.33 33.42
CA VAL A 511 24.32 1.08 32.70
C VAL A 511 25.14 -0.07 33.28
N GLU A 512 26.43 0.13 33.53
CA GLU A 512 27.31 -0.87 34.09
C GLU A 512 26.93 -1.27 35.51
N ALA A 513 26.38 -0.35 36.29
CA ALA A 513 25.92 -0.63 37.67
C ALA A 513 24.55 -1.35 37.70
N ASN A 514 23.71 -1.22 36.65
CA ASN A 514 22.33 -1.70 36.70
C ASN A 514 22.04 -2.86 35.72
N PHE A 515 22.98 -3.18 34.83
CA PHE A 515 22.82 -4.24 33.81
C PHE A 515 24.09 -5.13 33.80
N ARG A 516 23.92 -6.36 33.34
CA ARG A 516 25.04 -7.30 33.19
C ARG A 516 25.80 -6.99 31.89
N THR A 517 26.82 -6.18 31.99
CA THR A 517 27.62 -5.67 30.89
C THR A 517 29.04 -6.21 30.85
N LEU A 518 29.55 -6.36 29.63
CA LEU A 518 31.00 -6.45 29.35
C LEU A 518 31.52 -5.02 29.18
N THR A 519 32.56 -4.65 29.94
CA THR A 519 32.95 -3.24 30.15
C THR A 519 34.16 -2.77 29.33
N ASP A 520 34.81 -3.67 28.60
CA ASP A 520 35.95 -3.32 27.75
C ASP A 520 35.53 -2.74 26.40
N ALA A 521 36.43 -2.00 25.75
CA ALA A 521 36.17 -1.33 24.47
C ALA A 521 35.71 -2.29 23.35
N LYS A 522 36.26 -3.52 23.32
CA LYS A 522 35.88 -4.52 22.29
C LYS A 522 34.45 -5.03 22.43
N ASN A 523 33.78 -4.71 23.55
CA ASN A 523 32.38 -5.06 23.82
C ASN A 523 31.48 -3.80 23.94
N ARG A 524 31.97 -2.65 23.50
CA ARG A 524 31.18 -1.41 23.52
C ARG A 524 31.16 -0.73 22.17
N ALA A 525 29.94 -0.45 21.70
CA ALA A 525 29.66 0.27 20.45
C ALA A 525 28.95 1.60 20.73
N LEU A 526 29.20 2.60 19.90
CA LEU A 526 28.49 3.86 19.87
C LEU A 526 27.97 4.10 18.44
N ALA A 527 26.68 4.36 18.27
CA ALA A 527 26.10 4.62 16.96
C ALA A 527 24.99 5.66 17.06
N GLY A 528 24.68 6.30 15.94
CA GLY A 528 23.57 7.24 15.91
C GLY A 528 23.27 7.80 14.54
N LEU A 529 22.05 8.30 14.38
CA LEU A 529 21.54 8.90 13.16
C LEU A 529 21.63 10.43 13.22
N SER A 530 21.93 11.08 12.09
CA SER A 530 21.90 12.54 11.95
C SER A 530 22.69 13.26 13.08
N MET A 531 22.01 13.97 13.97
CA MET A 531 22.59 14.56 15.17
C MET A 531 23.35 13.53 16.01
N GLY A 532 22.76 12.37 16.27
CA GLY A 532 23.39 11.26 17.00
C GLY A 532 24.63 10.71 16.30
N GLY A 533 24.67 10.75 14.97
CA GLY A 533 25.86 10.43 14.18
C GLY A 533 26.99 11.45 14.37
N LEU A 534 26.64 12.74 14.45
CA LEU A 534 27.61 13.81 14.77
C LEU A 534 28.16 13.62 16.21
N GLN A 535 27.31 13.27 17.18
CA GLN A 535 27.72 12.97 18.55
C GLN A 535 28.59 11.70 18.60
N THR A 536 28.26 10.69 17.78
CA THR A 536 29.08 9.47 17.66
C THR A 536 30.48 9.79 17.13
N LEU A 537 30.58 10.61 16.09
CA LEU A 537 31.86 11.09 15.55
C LEU A 537 32.66 11.82 16.61
N HIS A 538 32.04 12.76 17.33
CA HIS A 538 32.75 13.54 18.35
C HIS A 538 33.21 12.70 19.53
N ALA A 539 32.27 12.04 20.22
CA ALA A 539 32.58 11.29 21.45
C ALA A 539 33.34 9.99 21.16
N GLY A 540 32.96 9.26 20.08
CA GLY A 540 33.56 7.96 19.76
C GLY A 540 35.02 8.06 19.33
N VAL A 541 35.32 9.00 18.45
CA VAL A 541 36.70 9.19 17.94
C VAL A 541 37.62 9.70 19.03
N ARG A 542 37.16 10.62 19.90
CA ARG A 542 37.94 11.16 21.01
C ARG A 542 38.19 10.12 22.10
N ASN A 543 37.31 9.15 22.22
CA ASN A 543 37.40 8.09 23.25
C ASN A 543 37.49 6.70 22.58
N SER A 544 38.37 6.56 21.59
CA SER A 544 38.64 5.30 20.90
C SER A 544 39.15 4.17 21.80
N ASP A 545 39.58 4.49 23.03
CA ASP A 545 39.92 3.55 24.09
C ASP A 545 38.67 3.03 24.85
N LEU A 546 37.51 3.67 24.72
CA LEU A 546 36.24 3.23 25.31
C LEU A 546 35.36 2.46 24.34
N PHE A 547 35.49 2.71 23.04
CA PHE A 547 34.61 2.17 22.01
C PHE A 547 35.40 1.43 20.93
N GLY A 548 35.09 0.16 20.71
CA GLY A 548 35.69 -0.62 19.63
C GLY A 548 34.90 -0.56 18.34
N TYR A 549 33.67 -0.02 18.35
CA TYR A 549 32.77 0.03 17.19
C TYR A 549 32.07 1.37 17.13
N LEU A 550 32.11 2.02 15.98
CA LEU A 550 31.42 3.28 15.71
C LEU A 550 30.48 3.15 14.49
N GLY A 551 29.22 3.60 14.63
CA GLY A 551 28.23 3.63 13.57
C GLY A 551 27.69 5.05 13.33
N VAL A 552 27.97 5.63 12.17
CA VAL A 552 27.55 6.98 11.80
C VAL A 552 26.54 6.89 10.68
N PHE A 553 25.26 7.20 10.98
CA PHE A 553 24.15 7.03 10.07
C PHE A 553 23.65 8.39 9.59
N SER A 554 23.59 8.62 8.28
CA SER A 554 23.12 9.85 7.65
C SER A 554 23.66 11.10 8.32
N SER A 555 25.00 11.18 8.50
CA SER A 555 25.63 12.25 9.28
C SER A 555 27.05 12.54 8.78
N GLY A 556 27.66 13.57 9.34
CA GLY A 556 29.03 13.98 9.09
C GLY A 556 29.29 15.37 9.66
N TRP A 557 30.53 15.76 9.84
CA TRP A 557 30.84 17.14 10.22
C TRP A 557 30.54 18.09 9.06
N TRP A 558 29.71 19.10 9.32
CA TRP A 558 29.24 20.03 8.29
C TRP A 558 30.38 20.82 7.69
N ALA A 559 30.66 20.62 6.41
CA ALA A 559 31.76 21.22 5.69
C ALA A 559 31.71 22.77 5.64
N ASN A 560 30.53 23.35 5.72
CA ASN A 560 30.31 24.80 5.77
C ASN A 560 30.47 25.41 7.17
N ASN A 561 30.69 24.60 8.20
CA ASN A 561 30.93 25.01 9.58
C ASN A 561 32.37 24.67 10.02
N THR A 562 33.34 25.37 9.44
CA THR A 562 34.77 25.12 9.68
C THR A 562 35.17 25.30 11.14
N LYS A 563 34.52 26.19 11.89
CA LYS A 563 34.74 26.35 13.33
C LYS A 563 34.41 25.07 14.12
N LEU A 564 33.54 24.25 13.61
CA LEU A 564 33.19 22.94 14.20
C LEU A 564 34.05 21.82 13.60
N SER A 565 34.14 21.76 12.27
CA SER A 565 34.76 20.64 11.55
C SER A 565 36.29 20.61 11.64
N ASP A 566 36.97 21.77 11.46
CA ASP A 566 38.42 21.79 11.38
C ASP A 566 39.13 21.27 12.66
N PRO A 567 38.74 21.67 13.88
CA PRO A 567 39.32 21.09 15.10
C PRO A 567 39.12 19.58 15.23
N GLN A 568 38.06 19.04 14.64
CA GLN A 568 37.82 17.59 14.64
C GLN A 568 38.76 16.86 13.68
N TYR A 569 38.95 17.41 12.47
CA TYR A 569 39.87 16.84 11.48
C TYR A 569 41.34 16.94 11.99
N GLU A 570 41.73 18.05 12.61
CA GLU A 570 43.06 18.22 13.22
C GLU A 570 43.27 17.16 14.31
N PHE A 571 42.28 16.96 15.21
CA PHE A 571 42.33 15.93 16.22
C PHE A 571 42.49 14.53 15.61
N MET A 572 41.71 14.20 14.60
CA MET A 572 41.77 12.90 13.92
C MET A 572 43.13 12.68 13.25
N GLN A 573 43.63 13.68 12.55
CA GLN A 573 44.96 13.61 11.92
C GLN A 573 46.06 13.35 12.94
N ALA A 574 46.03 14.04 14.09
CA ALA A 574 47.00 13.87 15.17
C ALA A 574 46.91 12.50 15.88
N ASN A 575 45.75 11.86 15.86
CA ASN A 575 45.46 10.61 16.57
C ASN A 575 45.13 9.43 15.65
N LYS A 576 45.37 9.53 14.32
CA LYS A 576 44.91 8.54 13.32
C LYS A 576 45.33 7.11 13.63
N ASP A 577 46.60 6.90 14.07
CA ASP A 577 47.13 5.57 14.33
C ASP A 577 46.43 4.93 15.55
N LYS A 578 46.18 5.70 16.60
CA LYS A 578 45.40 5.26 17.78
C LYS A 578 43.96 4.95 17.38
N ILE A 579 43.32 5.79 16.58
CA ILE A 579 41.94 5.59 16.09
C ILE A 579 41.86 4.29 15.28
N ASN A 580 42.75 4.12 14.32
CA ASN A 580 42.79 2.94 13.46
C ASN A 580 43.15 1.64 14.20
N ALA A 581 43.89 1.72 15.30
CA ALA A 581 44.27 0.58 16.12
C ALA A 581 43.13 0.14 17.07
N ASN A 582 42.40 1.10 17.63
CA ASN A 582 41.42 0.86 18.68
C ASN A 582 40.01 0.54 18.11
N ILE A 583 39.62 1.23 17.02
CA ILE A 583 38.30 1.04 16.44
C ILE A 583 38.35 -0.15 15.46
N LYS A 584 37.72 -1.25 15.84
CA LYS A 584 37.65 -2.48 15.03
C LYS A 584 36.72 -2.31 13.82
N GLN A 585 35.63 -1.58 14.02
CA GLN A 585 34.66 -1.29 12.97
C GLN A 585 34.23 0.17 13.04
N PHE A 586 34.61 0.95 12.04
CA PHE A 586 34.11 2.28 11.84
C PHE A 586 33.17 2.22 10.62
N TRP A 587 31.86 2.23 10.90
CA TRP A 587 30.83 2.14 9.89
C TRP A 587 30.25 3.51 9.61
N ILE A 588 30.17 3.89 8.33
CA ILE A 588 29.53 5.10 7.86
C ILE A 588 28.45 4.65 6.88
N SER A 589 27.21 5.09 7.08
CA SER A 589 26.10 4.76 6.18
C SER A 589 25.14 5.93 6.02
N GLN A 590 24.43 5.94 4.90
CA GLN A 590 23.46 7.00 4.60
C GLN A 590 22.48 6.60 3.51
N GLY A 591 21.47 7.45 3.30
CA GLY A 591 20.60 7.40 2.16
C GLY A 591 21.30 7.83 0.85
N GLY A 592 20.56 7.76 -0.25
CA GLY A 592 21.03 8.22 -1.56
C GLY A 592 21.19 9.75 -1.65
N LYS A 593 21.25 10.26 -2.86
CA LYS A 593 21.48 11.71 -3.12
C LYS A 593 20.41 12.62 -2.55
N GLU A 594 19.22 12.11 -2.29
CA GLU A 594 18.10 12.80 -1.62
C GLU A 594 18.27 12.92 -0.10
N ASP A 595 19.24 12.23 0.50
CA ASP A 595 19.60 12.43 1.90
C ASP A 595 20.32 13.77 2.07
N ILE A 596 19.79 14.63 2.95
CA ILE A 596 20.36 15.96 3.22
C ILE A 596 21.81 15.91 3.72
N ALA A 597 22.22 14.79 4.32
CA ALA A 597 23.59 14.58 4.80
C ALA A 597 24.53 14.06 3.69
N HIS A 598 24.01 13.60 2.55
CA HIS A 598 24.80 12.89 1.53
C HIS A 598 26.04 13.67 1.09
N ALA A 599 25.88 14.88 0.54
CA ALA A 599 26.99 15.66 0.02
C ALA A 599 28.05 15.97 1.10
N ASN A 600 27.58 16.28 2.31
CA ASN A 600 28.45 16.58 3.44
C ASN A 600 29.25 15.34 3.91
N CYS A 601 28.60 14.18 3.92
CA CYS A 601 29.23 12.91 4.25
C CYS A 601 30.30 12.51 3.24
N GLN A 602 30.06 12.72 1.94
CA GLN A 602 31.05 12.47 0.89
C GLN A 602 32.32 13.34 1.06
N ILE A 603 32.15 14.61 1.43
CA ILE A 603 33.28 15.51 1.74
C ILE A 603 34.06 14.98 2.96
N MET A 604 33.37 14.55 4.01
CA MET A 604 33.99 13.98 5.21
C MET A 604 34.78 12.70 4.87
N MET A 605 34.20 11.77 4.14
CA MET A 605 34.86 10.52 3.75
C MET A 605 36.11 10.78 2.91
N LYS A 606 36.05 11.73 1.96
CA LYS A 606 37.26 12.12 1.22
C LYS A 606 38.38 12.61 2.15
N LYS A 607 38.08 13.42 3.15
CA LYS A 607 39.07 13.85 4.16
C LYS A 607 39.60 12.67 4.99
N PHE A 608 38.76 11.67 5.30
CA PHE A 608 39.19 10.44 5.99
C PHE A 608 40.15 9.63 5.13
N ASP A 609 39.87 9.51 3.81
CA ASP A 609 40.79 8.86 2.87
C ASP A 609 42.12 9.58 2.81
N ASP A 610 42.11 10.92 2.67
CA ASP A 610 43.31 11.75 2.63
C ASP A 610 44.17 11.63 3.91
N MET A 611 43.53 11.41 5.07
CA MET A 611 44.20 11.18 6.37
C MET A 611 44.62 9.72 6.60
N GLY A 612 44.10 8.77 5.86
CA GLY A 612 44.29 7.33 6.07
C GLY A 612 43.50 6.77 7.26
N ILE A 613 42.33 7.32 7.59
CA ILE A 613 41.38 6.77 8.54
C ILE A 613 40.66 5.58 7.91
N LYS A 614 40.64 4.44 8.56
CA LYS A 614 39.97 3.22 8.08
C LYS A 614 38.51 3.24 8.46
N TYR A 615 37.62 3.07 7.47
CA TYR A 615 36.16 2.95 7.67
C TYR A 615 35.55 2.02 6.62
N GLN A 616 34.34 1.58 6.87
CA GLN A 616 33.47 0.88 5.91
C GLN A 616 32.27 1.76 5.58
N TYR A 617 31.92 1.86 4.30
CA TYR A 617 30.79 2.66 3.83
C TYR A 617 29.67 1.79 3.25
N SER A 618 28.44 2.20 3.51
CA SER A 618 27.24 1.64 2.88
C SER A 618 26.24 2.74 2.52
N GLU A 619 25.54 2.56 1.42
CA GLU A 619 24.50 3.47 0.95
C GLU A 619 23.21 2.69 0.70
N TYR A 620 22.09 3.24 1.15
CA TYR A 620 20.76 2.66 0.95
C TYR A 620 19.89 3.61 0.15
N ALA A 621 18.96 3.07 -0.64
CA ALA A 621 18.00 3.89 -1.37
C ALA A 621 17.07 4.63 -0.39
N GLY A 622 16.86 5.93 -0.62
CA GLY A 622 16.02 6.79 0.19
C GLY A 622 16.76 8.01 0.74
N GLY A 623 16.02 8.92 1.34
CA GLY A 623 16.53 10.17 1.90
C GLY A 623 16.82 10.09 3.40
N HIS A 624 16.76 11.23 4.08
CA HIS A 624 17.03 11.39 5.53
C HIS A 624 15.82 10.92 6.36
N THR A 625 15.59 9.60 6.40
CA THR A 625 14.32 9.01 6.89
C THR A 625 14.51 7.69 7.62
N TRP A 626 13.53 7.30 8.45
CA TRP A 626 13.51 6.07 9.21
C TRP A 626 13.70 4.79 8.39
N PRO A 627 13.14 4.64 7.17
CA PRO A 627 13.46 3.49 6.33
C PRO A 627 14.96 3.25 6.13
N VAL A 628 15.73 4.32 5.86
CA VAL A 628 17.20 4.24 5.72
C VAL A 628 17.86 3.86 7.06
N TRP A 629 17.50 4.53 8.14
CA TRP A 629 18.12 4.32 9.45
C TRP A 629 17.83 2.93 10.03
N ARG A 630 16.68 2.34 9.74
CA ARG A 630 16.42 0.92 10.07
C ARG A 630 17.36 -0.02 9.32
N HIS A 631 17.65 0.25 8.05
CA HIS A 631 18.65 -0.51 7.28
C HIS A 631 20.06 -0.30 7.84
N ASP A 632 20.39 0.90 8.28
CA ASP A 632 21.68 1.20 8.93
C ASP A 632 21.84 0.38 10.22
N LEU A 633 20.84 0.37 11.09
CA LEU A 633 20.85 -0.45 12.31
C LEU A 633 20.94 -1.94 11.98
N PHE A 634 20.17 -2.41 11.01
CA PHE A 634 20.18 -3.81 10.56
C PHE A 634 21.58 -4.22 10.06
N GLY A 635 22.19 -3.41 9.19
CA GLY A 635 23.53 -3.67 8.66
C GLY A 635 24.62 -3.63 9.72
N PHE A 636 24.65 -2.57 10.52
CA PHE A 636 25.66 -2.36 11.55
C PHE A 636 25.61 -3.41 12.65
N SER A 637 24.41 -3.78 13.13
CA SER A 637 24.24 -4.78 14.21
C SER A 637 24.84 -6.14 13.86
N GLN A 638 24.88 -6.50 12.58
CA GLN A 638 25.47 -7.76 12.12
C GLN A 638 27.01 -7.78 12.17
N LEU A 639 27.65 -6.64 12.30
CA LEU A 639 29.12 -6.50 12.33
C LEU A 639 29.67 -6.45 13.75
N LEU A 640 28.81 -6.22 14.74
CA LEU A 640 29.20 -5.95 16.10
C LEU A 640 29.68 -7.20 16.86
N PHE A 641 30.73 -7.03 17.64
CA PHE A 641 31.20 -7.98 18.67
C PHE A 641 31.60 -9.37 18.15
N LYS A 642 31.99 -9.44 16.88
CA LYS A 642 32.48 -10.66 16.20
C LYS A 642 33.98 -10.87 16.45
#